data_9392b18bb8918477ab1cebac213c2da0
#
_entry.id   9392b18bb8918477ab1cebac213c2da0
#
_cell.length_a   1.000
_cell.length_b   1.000
_cell.length_c   1.000
_cell.angle_alpha   90.00
_cell.angle_beta   90.00
_cell.angle_gamma   90.00
#
_symmetry.space_group_name_H-M   'P 1'
#
loop_
_entity.id
_entity.type
_entity.pdbx_description
1 polymer ?
#
loop_
_entity_poly.entity_id
_entity_poly.type
_entity_poly.pdbx_seq_one_letter_code
_entity_poly.pdbx_strand_id
1 'polypeptide(L)'
;MLICFMCDLHLPYNKNAVQYDVLDWACSDIKKKNADAVVFAGDFTADGNVFATKRFIRKIQALGIPAVVIPGNSDCRTQKNIPFVKQFVSPIVNKIGEYTVIAVDDSERTISDETFEALERVDEKTFVIMHHPYESLSGKISERFCEWRKKHPSVKVLYGHLHDSYEKDNDVSLQAADPDKAIGENPCITYYNTDTREFRKAYYFCPVPNDIYKYIGISCYNPVQDLEFAFEHGIRNIELRNSAKNIDKSEIAALITKWRTLGGTNLSLHAPDVFFSDETVGDVAEWDSFIEFASFLKCDRVTLHVPNVSVDTLRKDRSILEQITDFLAKRFVMLPEKCVVGVENMHMTSKDSADDTRRFGYIPEECAEFMKHLGRKCTRKIGINLDTGHARNNVPFSQKYTLGTWYAELGRFTVGYHLHQVVHGSAGFENHMPITELYGKLISYASFFAGWNAGILNKAPVIFEIRGTNGEYKPTIELFEKYKNKNVFDLHSHTLFSNCGRDKPEKVIATAISNGIKIFGISDHNYGIGDRKQQYLKKIRELAPKYSDRIKLLCGIEISTLPELFDINNPEEIHEYDYCLIENIMDDRGLVGGDLISFCSKFQLKCGVAHTDMFEYCKKHGYDPLEYFTEMAKHDSFWEMNVSYDSIHGYREHGYVKDFMQDKEKQRIVRESGLHISVGFDGHRCEDYDGHKVHEMYDFLKENGIKTADLLFVE
;
A
#
# COMPACT_ATOMS: atom_id res chain seq x y z
N MET A 1 -11.27 -7.00 -27.71
CA MET A 1 -10.64 -5.68 -27.49
C MET A 1 -10.61 -5.42 -25.98
N LEU A 2 -9.54 -4.78 -25.49
CA LEU A 2 -9.36 -4.49 -24.06
C LEU A 2 -9.24 -2.98 -23.84
N ILE A 3 -10.15 -2.38 -23.06
CA ILE A 3 -10.18 -0.94 -22.77
C ILE A 3 -9.81 -0.74 -21.30
N CYS A 4 -8.83 0.12 -21.03
CA CYS A 4 -8.44 0.47 -19.65
C CYS A 4 -9.15 1.76 -19.23
N PHE A 5 -9.78 1.74 -18.06
CA PHE A 5 -10.39 2.88 -17.38
C PHE A 5 -9.62 3.26 -16.13
N MET A 6 -9.39 4.54 -15.92
CA MET A 6 -8.69 5.12 -14.76
C MET A 6 -9.38 6.41 -14.32
N CYS A 7 -9.24 6.76 -13.04
CA CYS A 7 -9.65 8.06 -12.50
C CYS A 7 -8.84 8.44 -11.25
N ASP A 8 -9.02 9.66 -10.77
CA ASP A 8 -8.60 10.11 -9.44
C ASP A 8 -7.16 9.75 -9.10
N LEU A 9 -6.22 10.19 -9.94
CA LEU A 9 -4.77 9.99 -9.73
C LEU A 9 -4.13 11.12 -8.91
N HIS A 10 -4.69 12.34 -8.96
CA HIS A 10 -4.29 13.53 -8.22
C HIS A 10 -2.78 13.79 -8.21
N LEU A 11 -2.14 13.77 -9.38
CA LEU A 11 -0.70 14.05 -9.49
C LEU A 11 -0.35 15.41 -8.88
N PRO A 12 0.49 15.45 -7.84
CA PRO A 12 0.95 16.71 -7.26
C PRO A 12 2.05 17.35 -8.10
N TYR A 13 2.44 18.58 -7.73
CA TYR A 13 3.56 19.27 -8.40
C TYR A 13 4.91 18.56 -8.18
N ASN A 14 5.08 17.86 -7.06
CA ASN A 14 6.33 17.14 -6.75
C ASN A 14 6.37 15.78 -7.47
N LYS A 15 7.31 15.67 -8.40
CA LYS A 15 7.46 14.47 -9.26
C LYS A 15 7.92 13.20 -8.54
N ASN A 16 8.39 13.31 -7.31
CA ASN A 16 8.88 12.18 -6.52
C ASN A 16 7.79 11.63 -5.58
N ALA A 17 6.57 12.13 -5.69
CA ALA A 17 5.43 11.60 -4.95
C ALA A 17 4.99 10.24 -5.51
N VAL A 18 4.53 9.35 -4.66
CA VAL A 18 4.11 7.96 -4.99
C VAL A 18 3.08 7.91 -6.13
N GLN A 19 2.25 8.94 -6.30
CA GLN A 19 1.30 9.04 -7.41
C GLN A 19 1.96 8.91 -8.78
N TYR A 20 3.22 9.35 -8.94
CA TYR A 20 3.95 9.17 -10.20
C TYR A 20 4.40 7.73 -10.41
N ASP A 21 4.73 6.99 -9.34
CA ASP A 21 5.03 5.57 -9.42
C ASP A 21 3.78 4.79 -9.85
N VAL A 22 2.60 5.19 -9.35
CA VAL A 22 1.30 4.63 -9.77
C VAL A 22 1.05 4.88 -11.25
N LEU A 23 1.28 6.11 -11.74
CA LEU A 23 1.15 6.42 -13.17
C LEU A 23 2.10 5.57 -14.02
N ASP A 24 3.35 5.41 -13.60
CA ASP A 24 4.35 4.64 -14.33
C ASP A 24 4.00 3.14 -14.33
N TRP A 25 3.54 2.61 -13.19
CA TRP A 25 3.01 1.26 -13.09
C TRP A 25 1.80 1.06 -14.02
N ALA A 26 0.80 1.95 -13.98
CA ALA A 26 -0.40 1.87 -14.81
C ALA A 26 -0.05 1.86 -16.31
N CYS A 27 0.83 2.76 -16.73
CA CYS A 27 1.32 2.79 -18.12
C CYS A 27 2.06 1.50 -18.51
N SER A 28 2.81 0.91 -17.58
CA SER A 28 3.49 -0.37 -17.79
C SER A 28 2.48 -1.52 -17.93
N ASP A 29 1.50 -1.60 -17.03
CA ASP A 29 0.48 -2.63 -17.03
C ASP A 29 -0.41 -2.58 -18.29
N ILE A 30 -0.80 -1.37 -18.72
CA ILE A 30 -1.54 -1.15 -19.98
C ILE A 30 -0.77 -1.72 -21.19
N LYS A 31 0.54 -1.47 -21.26
CA LYS A 31 1.40 -2.01 -22.33
C LYS A 31 1.55 -3.52 -22.24
N LYS A 32 1.77 -4.07 -21.06
CA LYS A 32 1.93 -5.50 -20.81
C LYS A 32 0.69 -6.28 -21.24
N LYS A 33 -0.49 -5.76 -20.96
CA LYS A 33 -1.77 -6.36 -21.31
C LYS A 33 -2.21 -6.08 -22.77
N ASN A 34 -1.42 -5.30 -23.51
CA ASN A 34 -1.75 -4.88 -24.86
C ASN A 34 -3.15 -4.27 -24.97
N ALA A 35 -3.47 -3.33 -24.05
CA ALA A 35 -4.76 -2.66 -24.10
C ALA A 35 -4.90 -1.84 -25.39
N ASP A 36 -6.11 -1.86 -25.96
CA ASP A 36 -6.41 -1.20 -27.24
C ASP A 36 -6.69 0.30 -27.06
N ALA A 37 -7.11 0.73 -25.86
CA ALA A 37 -7.38 2.13 -25.55
C ALA A 37 -7.30 2.40 -24.05
N VAL A 38 -7.12 3.67 -23.68
CA VAL A 38 -7.21 4.17 -22.31
C VAL A 38 -8.23 5.30 -22.19
N VAL A 39 -9.05 5.25 -21.14
CA VAL A 39 -10.07 6.27 -20.82
C VAL A 39 -9.82 6.77 -19.40
N PHE A 40 -9.70 8.09 -19.24
CA PHE A 40 -9.43 8.71 -17.95
C PHE A 40 -10.62 9.59 -17.51
N ALA A 41 -11.24 9.21 -16.37
CA ALA A 41 -12.47 9.83 -15.87
C ALA A 41 -12.22 10.92 -14.81
N GLY A 42 -11.29 11.83 -15.08
CA GLY A 42 -11.06 13.04 -14.30
C GLY A 42 -10.15 12.92 -13.09
N ASP A 43 -9.76 14.07 -12.55
CA ASP A 43 -8.86 14.25 -11.41
C ASP A 43 -7.46 13.64 -11.63
N PHE A 44 -6.86 13.89 -12.81
CA PHE A 44 -5.49 13.46 -13.08
C PHE A 44 -4.42 14.30 -12.35
N THR A 45 -4.74 15.54 -11.91
CA THR A 45 -3.88 16.36 -11.07
C THR A 45 -4.55 16.76 -9.75
N ALA A 46 -3.74 17.06 -8.74
CA ALA A 46 -4.24 17.44 -7.42
C ALA A 46 -4.87 18.85 -7.38
N ASP A 47 -4.41 19.77 -8.23
CA ASP A 47 -4.82 21.19 -8.20
C ASP A 47 -4.81 21.89 -9.57
N GLY A 48 -4.76 21.16 -10.68
CA GLY A 48 -4.63 21.73 -12.03
C GLY A 48 -3.22 22.24 -12.32
N ASN A 49 -2.18 21.69 -11.69
CA ASN A 49 -0.80 22.12 -11.89
C ASN A 49 -0.32 21.85 -13.32
N VAL A 50 0.20 22.87 -13.99
CA VAL A 50 0.65 22.81 -15.38
C VAL A 50 1.75 21.74 -15.61
N PHE A 51 2.69 21.59 -14.68
CA PHE A 51 3.76 20.60 -14.82
C PHE A 51 3.24 19.18 -14.65
N ALA A 52 2.36 18.95 -13.67
CA ALA A 52 1.69 17.67 -13.46
C ALA A 52 0.85 17.30 -14.68
N THR A 53 0.03 18.23 -15.20
CA THR A 53 -0.76 18.04 -16.43
C THR A 53 0.13 17.64 -17.61
N LYS A 54 1.21 18.38 -17.86
CA LYS A 54 2.14 18.05 -18.97
C LYS A 54 2.75 16.66 -18.83
N ARG A 55 3.11 16.26 -17.62
CA ARG A 55 3.68 14.92 -17.36
C ARG A 55 2.66 13.83 -17.60
N PHE A 56 1.46 13.98 -17.07
CA PHE A 56 0.35 13.05 -17.30
C PHE A 56 0.12 12.86 -18.79
N ILE A 57 -0.13 13.93 -19.53
CA ILE A 57 -0.43 13.88 -20.97
C ILE A 57 0.72 13.22 -21.75
N ARG A 58 1.98 13.55 -21.46
CA ARG A 58 3.12 12.90 -22.11
C ARG A 58 3.19 11.39 -21.87
N LYS A 59 2.87 10.95 -20.66
CA LYS A 59 2.86 9.52 -20.32
C LYS A 59 1.74 8.78 -21.05
N ILE A 60 0.52 9.36 -21.08
CA ILE A 60 -0.61 8.78 -21.79
C ILE A 60 -0.34 8.74 -23.31
N GLN A 61 0.16 9.82 -23.89
CA GLN A 61 0.53 9.85 -25.32
C GLN A 61 1.63 8.85 -25.68
N ALA A 62 2.57 8.58 -24.77
CA ALA A 62 3.65 7.62 -24.97
C ALA A 62 3.18 6.15 -24.96
N LEU A 63 1.90 5.89 -24.63
CA LEU A 63 1.29 4.56 -24.80
C LEU A 63 1.12 4.22 -26.29
N GLY A 64 0.91 5.22 -27.15
CA GLY A 64 0.72 5.01 -28.60
C GLY A 64 -0.62 4.40 -28.97
N ILE A 65 -1.60 4.41 -28.08
CA ILE A 65 -2.97 3.92 -28.27
C ILE A 65 -3.99 5.05 -28.13
N PRO A 66 -5.22 4.91 -28.66
CA PRO A 66 -6.30 5.86 -28.44
C PRO A 66 -6.49 6.20 -26.97
N ALA A 67 -6.60 7.48 -26.66
CA ALA A 67 -6.81 7.97 -25.30
C ALA A 67 -7.98 8.96 -25.24
N VAL A 68 -8.90 8.73 -24.30
CA VAL A 68 -10.01 9.64 -23.96
C VAL A 68 -9.76 10.19 -22.57
N VAL A 69 -9.68 11.52 -22.44
CA VAL A 69 -9.37 12.21 -21.16
C VAL A 69 -10.43 13.28 -20.91
N ILE A 70 -11.07 13.24 -19.76
CA ILE A 70 -11.88 14.33 -19.24
C ILE A 70 -11.23 14.91 -17.98
N PRO A 71 -11.47 16.19 -17.65
CA PRO A 71 -11.01 16.75 -16.38
C PRO A 71 -11.99 16.44 -15.27
N GLY A 72 -11.50 16.44 -14.03
CA GLY A 72 -12.32 16.44 -12.82
C GLY A 72 -12.25 17.79 -12.09
N ASN A 73 -12.87 17.88 -10.93
CA ASN A 73 -12.90 19.12 -10.17
C ASN A 73 -11.52 19.54 -9.63
N SER A 74 -10.64 18.59 -9.34
CA SER A 74 -9.27 18.90 -8.89
C SER A 74 -8.45 19.55 -9.99
N ASP A 75 -8.62 19.13 -11.23
CA ASP A 75 -7.93 19.68 -12.38
C ASP A 75 -8.30 21.16 -12.64
N CYS A 76 -9.49 21.57 -12.18
CA CYS A 76 -10.02 22.92 -12.33
C CYS A 76 -9.90 23.80 -11.07
N ARG A 77 -9.21 23.35 -10.01
CA ARG A 77 -9.04 24.14 -8.76
C ARG A 77 -8.27 25.43 -8.96
N THR A 78 -7.21 25.42 -9.73
CA THR A 78 -6.41 26.62 -10.01
C THR A 78 -6.96 27.35 -11.24
N GLN A 79 -7.84 28.33 -11.03
CA GLN A 79 -8.58 29.05 -12.05
C GLN A 79 -7.72 29.50 -13.24
N LYS A 80 -6.55 30.10 -13.00
CA LYS A 80 -5.63 30.55 -14.06
C LYS A 80 -5.11 29.42 -14.96
N ASN A 81 -5.16 28.17 -14.52
CA ASN A 81 -4.66 27.01 -15.25
C ASN A 81 -5.76 26.29 -16.03
N ILE A 82 -7.03 26.55 -15.78
CA ILE A 82 -8.18 25.90 -16.45
C ILE A 82 -8.05 25.95 -17.98
N PRO A 83 -7.74 27.10 -18.63
CA PRO A 83 -7.57 27.15 -20.07
C PRO A 83 -6.49 26.24 -20.61
N PHE A 84 -5.45 25.99 -19.80
CA PHE A 84 -4.38 25.06 -20.17
C PHE A 84 -4.84 23.60 -20.04
N VAL A 85 -5.51 23.24 -18.95
CA VAL A 85 -6.05 21.90 -18.73
C VAL A 85 -7.05 21.51 -19.82
N LYS A 86 -7.96 22.43 -20.14
CA LYS A 86 -9.01 22.21 -21.15
C LYS A 86 -8.48 21.98 -22.58
N GLN A 87 -7.22 22.32 -22.88
CA GLN A 87 -6.60 21.98 -24.18
C GLN A 87 -6.40 20.48 -24.39
N PHE A 88 -6.43 19.68 -23.34
CA PHE A 88 -6.19 18.23 -23.37
C PHE A 88 -7.47 17.41 -23.19
N VAL A 89 -8.61 18.06 -23.06
CA VAL A 89 -9.90 17.40 -22.97
C VAL A 89 -10.26 16.80 -24.34
N SER A 90 -10.70 15.55 -24.32
CA SER A 90 -11.12 14.86 -25.53
C SER A 90 -12.41 15.42 -26.11
N PRO A 91 -12.66 15.28 -27.43
CA PRO A 91 -13.96 15.58 -28.02
C PRO A 91 -15.10 14.85 -27.31
N ILE A 92 -16.32 15.38 -27.37
CA ILE A 92 -17.50 14.77 -26.74
C ILE A 92 -17.70 13.32 -27.22
N VAL A 93 -17.54 13.07 -28.53
CA VAL A 93 -17.74 11.73 -29.12
C VAL A 93 -16.40 11.17 -29.60
N ASN A 94 -16.05 10.00 -29.08
CA ASN A 94 -14.82 9.29 -29.42
C ASN A 94 -15.14 7.88 -29.90
N LYS A 95 -14.45 7.38 -30.93
CA LYS A 95 -14.59 6.01 -31.43
C LYS A 95 -13.38 5.15 -31.03
N ILE A 96 -13.65 4.00 -30.44
CA ILE A 96 -12.64 2.98 -30.07
C ILE A 96 -13.09 1.65 -30.68
N GLY A 97 -12.57 1.34 -31.86
CA GLY A 97 -13.08 0.20 -32.63
C GLY A 97 -14.58 0.35 -32.92
N GLU A 98 -15.38 -0.62 -32.53
CA GLU A 98 -16.84 -0.58 -32.66
C GLU A 98 -17.56 0.12 -31.49
N TYR A 99 -16.84 0.50 -30.42
CA TYR A 99 -17.40 1.16 -29.27
C TYR A 99 -17.34 2.69 -29.41
N THR A 100 -18.31 3.35 -28.78
CA THR A 100 -18.35 4.81 -28.68
C THR A 100 -18.11 5.21 -27.22
N VAL A 101 -17.27 6.22 -26.99
CA VAL A 101 -17.10 6.84 -25.67
C VAL A 101 -17.60 8.28 -25.73
N ILE A 102 -18.64 8.57 -24.98
CA ILE A 102 -19.14 9.94 -24.76
C ILE A 102 -18.35 10.51 -23.57
N ALA A 103 -17.52 11.51 -23.84
CA ALA A 103 -16.72 12.21 -22.86
C ALA A 103 -17.49 13.42 -22.31
N VAL A 104 -17.97 13.31 -21.07
CA VAL A 104 -18.75 14.37 -20.41
C VAL A 104 -17.82 15.19 -19.54
N ASP A 105 -17.55 16.44 -19.93
CA ASP A 105 -16.84 17.39 -19.08
C ASP A 105 -17.81 18.01 -18.06
N ASP A 106 -17.83 17.45 -16.88
CA ASP A 106 -18.65 17.90 -15.74
C ASP A 106 -17.82 18.48 -14.60
N SER A 107 -16.55 18.82 -14.87
CA SER A 107 -15.56 19.30 -13.89
C SER A 107 -16.02 20.54 -13.11
N GLU A 108 -16.87 21.36 -13.70
CA GLU A 108 -17.50 22.54 -13.09
C GLU A 108 -18.96 22.27 -12.66
N ARG A 109 -19.35 21.00 -12.53
CA ARG A 109 -20.70 20.51 -12.20
C ARG A 109 -21.78 20.96 -13.19
N THR A 110 -21.41 21.23 -14.42
CA THR A 110 -22.27 21.59 -15.54
C THR A 110 -22.06 20.64 -16.70
N ILE A 111 -23.07 20.48 -17.56
CA ILE A 111 -23.01 19.66 -18.79
C ILE A 111 -23.55 20.51 -19.91
N SER A 112 -22.85 20.57 -21.03
CA SER A 112 -23.27 21.36 -22.20
C SER A 112 -24.46 20.74 -22.91
N ASP A 113 -25.24 21.56 -23.63
CA ASP A 113 -26.34 21.07 -24.46
C ASP A 113 -25.84 20.16 -25.58
N GLU A 114 -24.67 20.44 -26.18
CA GLU A 114 -24.04 19.58 -27.19
C GLU A 114 -23.78 18.17 -26.65
N THR A 115 -23.35 18.06 -25.36
CA THR A 115 -23.15 16.77 -24.70
C THR A 115 -24.50 16.04 -24.55
N PHE A 116 -25.54 16.73 -24.16
CA PHE A 116 -26.88 16.12 -24.09
C PHE A 116 -27.39 15.68 -25.46
N GLU A 117 -27.12 16.42 -26.53
CA GLU A 117 -27.45 16.00 -27.90
C GLU A 117 -26.70 14.74 -28.33
N ALA A 118 -25.43 14.59 -27.88
CA ALA A 118 -24.68 13.37 -28.13
C ALA A 118 -25.22 12.18 -27.32
N LEU A 119 -25.64 12.41 -26.09
CA LEU A 119 -26.26 11.39 -25.24
C LEU A 119 -27.60 10.82 -25.81
N GLU A 120 -28.34 11.57 -26.65
CA GLU A 120 -29.55 11.03 -27.29
C GLU A 120 -29.25 10.02 -28.43
N ARG A 121 -27.96 9.86 -28.82
CA ARG A 121 -27.53 8.99 -29.93
C ARG A 121 -26.75 7.75 -29.47
N VAL A 122 -26.90 7.33 -28.22
CA VAL A 122 -26.17 6.21 -27.61
C VAL A 122 -26.83 4.86 -27.90
N ASP A 123 -26.07 3.81 -27.86
CA ASP A 123 -26.45 2.43 -27.99
C ASP A 123 -25.81 1.54 -26.93
N GLU A 124 -25.99 0.23 -26.97
CA GLU A 124 -25.41 -0.74 -26.03
C GLU A 124 -23.87 -0.87 -26.10
N LYS A 125 -23.25 -0.36 -27.19
CA LYS A 125 -21.80 -0.29 -27.36
C LYS A 125 -21.24 1.10 -26.99
N THR A 126 -21.98 1.86 -26.21
CA THR A 126 -21.58 3.19 -25.76
C THR A 126 -21.22 3.18 -24.29
N PHE A 127 -20.05 3.78 -23.97
CA PHE A 127 -19.66 4.18 -22.64
C PHE A 127 -19.87 5.68 -22.47
N VAL A 128 -20.51 6.06 -21.39
CA VAL A 128 -20.59 7.47 -20.97
C VAL A 128 -19.61 7.64 -19.82
N ILE A 129 -18.65 8.55 -19.99
CA ILE A 129 -17.60 8.81 -19.02
C ILE A 129 -17.77 10.21 -18.47
N MET A 130 -17.88 10.33 -17.16
CA MET A 130 -17.99 11.58 -16.43
C MET A 130 -17.15 11.51 -15.15
N HIS A 131 -16.90 12.65 -14.49
CA HIS A 131 -16.12 12.63 -13.26
C HIS A 131 -17.00 12.49 -12.02
N HIS A 132 -18.04 13.32 -11.90
CA HIS A 132 -18.96 13.21 -10.77
C HIS A 132 -20.09 12.22 -11.03
N PRO A 133 -20.60 11.51 -10.01
CA PRO A 133 -21.90 10.84 -10.10
C PRO A 133 -22.95 11.86 -10.50
N TYR A 134 -23.78 11.51 -11.48
CA TYR A 134 -24.77 12.45 -12.05
C TYR A 134 -25.82 12.92 -11.02
N GLU A 135 -26.10 12.14 -9.97
CA GLU A 135 -26.96 12.53 -8.85
C GLU A 135 -26.37 13.67 -8.01
N SER A 136 -25.05 13.82 -8.02
CA SER A 136 -24.32 14.87 -7.27
C SER A 136 -24.22 16.20 -8.03
N LEU A 137 -24.65 16.23 -9.30
CA LEU A 137 -24.69 17.45 -10.10
C LEU A 137 -25.81 18.41 -9.63
N SER A 138 -25.74 19.65 -10.06
CA SER A 138 -26.71 20.67 -9.61
C SER A 138 -28.09 20.54 -10.27
N GLY A 139 -29.15 20.53 -9.45
CA GLY A 139 -30.54 20.78 -9.80
C GLY A 139 -30.97 20.18 -11.13
N LYS A 140 -31.36 21.05 -12.09
CA LYS A 140 -31.88 20.66 -13.41
C LYS A 140 -30.98 19.77 -14.25
N ILE A 141 -29.67 19.85 -14.07
CA ILE A 141 -28.70 19.03 -14.81
C ILE A 141 -28.79 17.58 -14.33
N SER A 142 -28.81 17.37 -13.02
CA SER A 142 -29.03 16.05 -12.43
C SER A 142 -30.35 15.47 -12.84
N GLU A 143 -31.46 16.24 -12.75
CA GLU A 143 -32.80 15.81 -13.17
C GLU A 143 -32.80 15.37 -14.64
N ARG A 144 -32.25 16.20 -15.56
CA ARG A 144 -32.15 15.89 -16.98
C ARG A 144 -31.34 14.63 -17.27
N PHE A 145 -30.21 14.44 -16.58
CA PHE A 145 -29.41 13.24 -16.74
C PHE A 145 -30.14 12.00 -16.19
N CYS A 146 -30.78 12.10 -15.03
CA CYS A 146 -31.60 11.01 -14.47
C CYS A 146 -32.76 10.60 -15.40
N GLU A 147 -33.42 11.57 -16.07
CA GLU A 147 -34.44 11.26 -17.08
C GLU A 147 -33.83 10.54 -18.29
N TRP A 148 -32.68 10.98 -18.77
CA TRP A 148 -31.95 10.31 -19.84
C TRP A 148 -31.57 8.89 -19.44
N ARG A 149 -31.03 8.69 -18.22
CA ARG A 149 -30.65 7.38 -17.69
C ARG A 149 -31.77 6.37 -17.66
N LYS A 150 -32.97 6.81 -17.28
CA LYS A 150 -34.20 5.96 -17.30
C LYS A 150 -34.56 5.48 -18.71
N LYS A 151 -34.26 6.27 -19.73
CA LYS A 151 -34.52 5.90 -21.14
C LYS A 151 -33.45 4.98 -21.72
N HIS A 152 -32.21 5.04 -21.16
CA HIS A 152 -31.05 4.29 -21.66
C HIS A 152 -30.41 3.38 -20.58
N PRO A 153 -31.17 2.42 -19.99
CA PRO A 153 -30.67 1.62 -18.85
C PRO A 153 -29.57 0.63 -19.24
N SER A 154 -29.40 0.29 -20.52
CA SER A 154 -28.36 -0.63 -21.02
C SER A 154 -27.00 0.02 -21.23
N VAL A 155 -26.96 1.35 -21.29
CA VAL A 155 -25.69 2.09 -21.49
C VAL A 155 -24.85 2.05 -20.21
N LYS A 156 -23.54 1.82 -20.34
CA LYS A 156 -22.64 1.86 -19.20
C LYS A 156 -22.19 3.30 -18.92
N VAL A 157 -22.45 3.77 -17.69
CA VAL A 157 -22.00 5.09 -17.19
C VAL A 157 -20.89 4.87 -16.19
N LEU A 158 -19.69 5.38 -16.47
CA LEU A 158 -18.53 5.24 -15.60
C LEU A 158 -18.11 6.60 -15.04
N TYR A 159 -17.79 6.66 -13.77
CA TYR A 159 -17.37 7.90 -13.10
C TYR A 159 -16.33 7.64 -12.01
N GLY A 160 -15.58 8.70 -11.65
CA GLY A 160 -14.64 8.75 -10.55
C GLY A 160 -15.21 9.45 -9.32
N HIS A 161 -14.43 10.35 -8.72
CA HIS A 161 -14.79 11.29 -7.65
C HIS A 161 -15.08 10.67 -6.27
N LEU A 162 -15.72 9.50 -6.22
CA LEU A 162 -16.06 8.83 -4.96
C LEU A 162 -14.86 8.14 -4.33
N HIS A 163 -13.82 7.87 -5.11
CA HIS A 163 -12.59 7.15 -4.73
C HIS A 163 -12.83 5.69 -4.29
N ASP A 164 -14.04 5.20 -4.45
CA ASP A 164 -14.52 3.88 -4.09
C ASP A 164 -15.15 3.20 -5.30
N SER A 165 -15.03 1.89 -5.40
CA SER A 165 -15.53 1.15 -6.55
C SER A 165 -16.80 0.38 -6.25
N TYR A 166 -17.81 0.54 -7.09
CA TYR A 166 -18.97 -0.31 -7.11
C TYR A 166 -19.59 -0.38 -8.52
N GLU A 167 -20.40 -1.40 -8.77
CA GLU A 167 -21.19 -1.54 -9.99
C GLU A 167 -22.66 -1.78 -9.59
N LYS A 168 -23.56 -0.99 -10.17
CA LYS A 168 -25.00 -1.12 -9.98
C LYS A 168 -25.73 -0.72 -11.25
N ASP A 169 -26.52 -1.62 -11.81
CA ASP A 169 -27.41 -1.33 -12.96
C ASP A 169 -26.70 -0.66 -14.16
N ASN A 170 -25.48 -1.06 -14.50
CA ASN A 170 -24.60 -0.46 -15.50
C ASN A 170 -24.03 0.93 -15.13
N ASP A 171 -24.20 1.39 -13.90
CA ASP A 171 -23.46 2.51 -13.34
C ASP A 171 -22.23 1.96 -12.61
N VAL A 172 -21.05 2.45 -12.98
CA VAL A 172 -19.76 1.94 -12.48
C VAL A 172 -18.97 3.08 -11.87
N SER A 173 -18.78 3.04 -10.56
CA SER A 173 -17.81 3.89 -9.88
C SER A 173 -16.43 3.25 -10.02
N LEU A 174 -15.48 4.02 -10.52
CA LEU A 174 -14.11 3.58 -10.66
C LEU A 174 -13.32 3.85 -9.36
N GLN A 175 -12.52 2.88 -8.95
CA GLN A 175 -11.60 3.04 -7.83
C GLN A 175 -10.56 4.11 -8.13
N ALA A 176 -10.22 4.92 -7.12
CA ALA A 176 -9.13 5.90 -7.26
C ALA A 176 -7.79 5.21 -7.55
N ALA A 177 -7.05 5.78 -8.49
CA ALA A 177 -5.65 5.42 -8.70
C ALA A 177 -4.69 6.13 -7.71
N ASP A 178 -5.18 7.10 -6.92
CA ASP A 178 -4.39 7.81 -5.91
C ASP A 178 -4.23 7.01 -4.62
N PRO A 179 -3.01 6.63 -4.23
CA PRO A 179 -2.76 5.87 -3.00
C PRO A 179 -3.05 6.66 -1.71
N ASP A 180 -3.19 7.99 -1.76
CA ASP A 180 -3.62 8.80 -0.62
C ASP A 180 -5.13 8.72 -0.37
N LYS A 181 -5.91 8.28 -1.37
CA LYS A 181 -7.38 8.45 -1.39
C LYS A 181 -8.17 7.20 -1.75
N ALA A 182 -7.53 6.12 -2.22
CA ALA A 182 -8.22 4.87 -2.52
C ALA A 182 -8.96 4.34 -1.28
N ILE A 183 -10.27 4.09 -1.39
CA ILE A 183 -11.13 3.67 -0.28
C ILE A 183 -11.39 2.16 -0.36
N GLY A 184 -11.33 1.48 0.78
CA GLY A 184 -11.68 0.07 0.93
C GLY A 184 -10.66 -0.93 0.42
N GLU A 185 -9.91 -0.58 -0.63
CA GLU A 185 -8.94 -1.45 -1.28
C GLU A 185 -7.73 -0.68 -1.82
N ASN A 186 -6.73 -1.39 -2.36
CA ASN A 186 -5.56 -0.77 -2.99
C ASN A 186 -5.96 0.09 -4.20
N PRO A 187 -5.14 1.10 -4.57
CA PRO A 187 -5.33 1.85 -5.82
C PRO A 187 -5.35 0.90 -7.01
N CYS A 188 -6.22 1.14 -7.98
CA CYS A 188 -6.31 0.26 -9.14
C CYS A 188 -6.69 0.97 -10.43
N ILE A 189 -6.50 0.25 -11.53
CA ILE A 189 -7.06 0.55 -12.85
C ILE A 189 -8.03 -0.56 -13.24
N THR A 190 -9.02 -0.24 -14.05
CA THR A 190 -10.10 -1.16 -14.40
C THR A 190 -10.07 -1.45 -15.90
N TYR A 191 -9.99 -2.71 -16.27
CA TYR A 191 -10.07 -3.17 -17.66
C TYR A 191 -11.47 -3.66 -17.99
N TYR A 192 -11.93 -3.33 -19.17
CA TYR A 192 -13.14 -3.92 -19.77
C TYR A 192 -12.76 -4.75 -20.99
N ASN A 193 -13.08 -6.03 -20.95
CA ASN A 193 -12.92 -6.92 -22.10
C ASN A 193 -14.23 -6.93 -22.91
N THR A 194 -14.18 -6.47 -24.17
CA THR A 194 -15.35 -6.37 -25.02
C THR A 194 -15.92 -7.72 -25.44
N ASP A 195 -15.11 -8.78 -25.44
CA ASP A 195 -15.52 -10.11 -25.89
C ASP A 195 -16.28 -10.86 -24.77
N THR A 196 -15.77 -10.75 -23.53
CA THR A 196 -16.43 -11.32 -22.33
C THR A 196 -17.45 -10.37 -21.72
N ARG A 197 -17.40 -9.07 -22.04
CA ARG A 197 -18.20 -7.99 -21.45
C ARG A 197 -18.02 -7.83 -19.93
N GLU A 198 -16.82 -8.15 -19.43
CA GLU A 198 -16.50 -8.14 -17.99
C GLU A 198 -15.51 -7.04 -17.66
N PHE A 199 -15.68 -6.45 -16.47
CA PHE A 199 -14.69 -5.61 -15.83
C PHE A 199 -13.72 -6.45 -15.01
N ARG A 200 -12.44 -6.07 -15.02
CA ARG A 200 -11.38 -6.65 -14.19
C ARG A 200 -10.45 -5.56 -13.69
N LYS A 201 -10.08 -5.64 -12.42
CA LYS A 201 -9.14 -4.70 -11.79
C LYS A 201 -7.71 -5.19 -11.91
N ALA A 202 -6.78 -4.23 -11.99
CA ALA A 202 -5.37 -4.44 -11.71
C ALA A 202 -4.95 -3.46 -10.61
N TYR A 203 -4.23 -3.95 -9.60
CA TYR A 203 -3.95 -3.21 -8.38
C TYR A 203 -2.50 -2.73 -8.33
N TYR A 204 -2.31 -1.47 -7.97
CA TYR A 204 -1.04 -0.99 -7.44
C TYR A 204 -0.96 -1.41 -5.98
N PHE A 205 -0.33 -2.54 -5.73
CA PHE A 205 -0.37 -3.19 -4.44
C PHE A 205 0.55 -2.52 -3.42
N CYS A 206 -0.01 -2.09 -2.29
CA CYS A 206 0.68 -1.42 -1.19
C CYS A 206 0.51 -2.23 0.11
N PRO A 207 1.26 -3.32 0.30
CA PRO A 207 1.13 -4.14 1.50
C PRO A 207 1.65 -3.43 2.75
N VAL A 208 1.10 -3.79 3.91
CA VAL A 208 1.66 -3.37 5.20
C VAL A 208 3.11 -3.86 5.29
N PRO A 209 4.09 -2.97 5.54
CA PRO A 209 5.50 -3.35 5.57
C PRO A 209 5.80 -4.38 6.68
N ASN A 210 6.52 -5.46 6.36
CA ASN A 210 6.83 -6.52 7.31
C ASN A 210 7.63 -6.06 8.54
N ASP A 211 8.40 -5.00 8.40
CA ASP A 211 9.25 -4.48 9.49
C ASP A 211 8.61 -3.34 10.30
N ILE A 212 7.43 -2.83 9.89
CA ILE A 212 6.79 -1.69 10.56
C ILE A 212 6.46 -1.97 12.04
N TYR A 213 6.18 -3.22 12.38
CA TYR A 213 5.77 -3.64 13.73
C TYR A 213 6.84 -3.36 14.80
N LYS A 214 8.10 -3.24 14.42
CA LYS A 214 9.20 -2.84 15.32
C LYS A 214 9.13 -1.37 15.73
N TYR A 215 8.40 -0.57 14.95
CA TYR A 215 8.33 0.89 15.08
C TYR A 215 6.98 1.36 15.66
N ILE A 216 5.96 0.50 15.67
CA ILE A 216 4.64 0.83 16.20
C ILE A 216 4.72 1.20 17.68
N GLY A 217 4.01 2.26 18.04
CA GLY A 217 3.88 2.78 19.40
C GLY A 217 2.56 3.50 19.63
N ILE A 218 2.34 3.96 20.85
CA ILE A 218 1.15 4.71 21.26
C ILE A 218 1.51 6.02 21.96
N SER A 219 0.65 7.02 21.82
CA SER A 219 0.71 8.28 22.58
C SER A 219 -0.07 8.12 23.88
N CYS A 220 0.61 8.19 25.02
CA CYS A 220 0.04 7.95 26.34
C CYS A 220 -0.61 9.22 26.90
N TYR A 221 -1.93 9.28 26.92
CA TYR A 221 -2.71 10.36 27.55
C TYR A 221 -2.90 10.12 29.05
N ASN A 222 -3.09 8.85 29.45
CA ASN A 222 -3.05 8.41 30.84
C ASN A 222 -1.86 7.45 31.01
N PRO A 223 -0.67 7.95 31.40
CA PRO A 223 0.55 7.16 31.38
C PRO A 223 0.49 5.85 32.17
N VAL A 224 -0.25 5.81 33.30
CA VAL A 224 -0.34 4.60 34.12
C VAL A 224 -1.09 3.49 33.37
N GLN A 225 -2.31 3.80 32.90
CA GLN A 225 -3.14 2.82 32.17
C GLN A 225 -2.57 2.47 30.80
N ASP A 226 -2.07 3.48 30.07
CA ASP A 226 -1.57 3.28 28.72
C ASP A 226 -0.25 2.50 28.70
N LEU A 227 0.58 2.62 29.77
CA LEU A 227 1.78 1.78 29.91
C LEU A 227 1.43 0.34 30.30
N GLU A 228 0.38 0.11 31.10
CA GLU A 228 -0.11 -1.25 31.33
C GLU A 228 -0.58 -1.90 30.02
N PHE A 229 -1.35 -1.18 29.22
CA PHE A 229 -1.74 -1.63 27.88
C PHE A 229 -0.53 -1.93 27.00
N ALA A 230 0.50 -1.06 27.04
CA ALA A 230 1.73 -1.29 26.28
C ALA A 230 2.48 -2.56 26.74
N PHE A 231 2.45 -2.89 28.04
CA PHE A 231 3.03 -4.12 28.57
C PHE A 231 2.32 -5.35 28.02
N GLU A 232 0.97 -5.36 28.06
CA GLU A 232 0.15 -6.48 27.62
C GLU A 232 0.31 -6.77 26.11
N HIS A 233 0.49 -5.74 25.30
CA HIS A 233 0.57 -5.84 23.84
C HIS A 233 2.02 -5.80 23.30
N GLY A 234 3.03 -5.82 24.16
CA GLY A 234 4.43 -5.80 23.76
C GLY A 234 4.85 -4.57 22.94
N ILE A 235 4.21 -3.42 23.18
CA ILE A 235 4.46 -2.17 22.47
C ILE A 235 5.82 -1.60 22.92
N ARG A 236 6.72 -1.37 21.95
CA ARG A 236 8.11 -1.00 22.19
C ARG A 236 8.41 0.48 22.06
N ASN A 237 7.48 1.26 21.50
CA ASN A 237 7.63 2.71 21.34
C ASN A 237 6.47 3.40 22.03
N ILE A 238 6.74 4.42 22.81
CA ILE A 238 5.70 5.20 23.49
C ILE A 238 6.03 6.67 23.43
N GLU A 239 4.99 7.50 23.45
CA GLU A 239 5.11 8.92 23.62
C GLU A 239 4.28 9.40 24.80
N LEU A 240 4.92 10.04 25.79
CA LEU A 240 4.25 10.67 26.90
C LEU A 240 3.89 12.11 26.53
N ARG A 241 2.68 12.54 26.93
CA ARG A 241 2.25 13.94 26.80
C ARG A 241 2.88 14.80 27.89
N ASN A 242 3.00 16.10 27.64
CA ASN A 242 3.57 17.05 28.62
C ASN A 242 2.89 16.97 30.01
N SER A 243 1.61 16.63 30.05
CA SER A 243 0.85 16.44 31.31
C SER A 243 1.43 15.33 32.21
N ALA A 244 2.20 14.39 31.66
CA ALA A 244 2.83 13.30 32.45
C ALA A 244 3.78 13.85 33.53
N LYS A 245 4.31 15.07 33.38
CA LYS A 245 5.14 15.73 34.40
C LYS A 245 4.41 16.02 35.74
N ASN A 246 3.07 15.99 35.71
CA ASN A 246 2.24 16.17 36.89
C ASN A 246 2.04 14.90 37.72
N ILE A 247 2.48 13.75 37.23
CA ILE A 247 2.48 12.49 37.98
C ILE A 247 3.72 12.43 38.88
N ASP A 248 3.63 11.69 39.98
CA ASP A 248 4.78 11.50 40.85
C ASP A 248 6.00 10.99 40.10
N LYS A 249 7.14 11.65 40.22
CA LYS A 249 8.36 11.34 39.49
C LYS A 249 8.85 9.91 39.74
N SER A 250 8.64 9.37 40.96
CA SER A 250 9.07 7.99 41.28
C SER A 250 8.15 6.97 40.65
N GLU A 251 6.86 7.23 40.59
CA GLU A 251 5.88 6.35 39.97
C GLU A 251 6.13 6.23 38.45
N ILE A 252 6.22 7.36 37.76
CA ILE A 252 6.46 7.34 36.30
C ILE A 252 7.81 6.71 35.95
N ALA A 253 8.86 6.97 36.75
CA ALA A 253 10.18 6.37 36.53
C ALA A 253 10.16 4.84 36.72
N ALA A 254 9.39 4.34 37.71
CA ALA A 254 9.23 2.91 37.94
C ALA A 254 8.50 2.24 36.76
N LEU A 255 7.43 2.86 36.25
CA LEU A 255 6.69 2.38 35.07
C LEU A 255 7.59 2.34 33.82
N ILE A 256 8.34 3.40 33.53
CA ILE A 256 9.26 3.46 32.40
C ILE A 256 10.38 2.40 32.55
N THR A 257 10.91 2.21 33.76
CA THR A 257 11.90 1.18 34.02
C THR A 257 11.36 -0.22 33.75
N LYS A 258 10.13 -0.53 34.22
CA LYS A 258 9.43 -1.77 33.93
C LYS A 258 9.24 -1.97 32.42
N TRP A 259 8.74 -0.95 31.72
CA TRP A 259 8.52 -1.00 30.27
C TRP A 259 9.82 -1.26 29.50
N ARG A 260 10.94 -0.62 29.88
CA ARG A 260 12.25 -0.86 29.24
C ARG A 260 12.76 -2.28 29.51
N THR A 261 12.56 -2.85 30.70
CA THR A 261 12.89 -4.25 31.00
C THR A 261 12.10 -5.23 30.15
N LEU A 262 10.89 -4.89 29.77
CA LEU A 262 10.02 -5.68 28.88
C LEU A 262 10.29 -5.45 27.39
N GLY A 263 11.36 -4.73 27.04
CA GLY A 263 11.81 -4.53 25.67
C GLY A 263 11.42 -3.19 25.05
N GLY A 264 10.97 -2.22 25.85
CA GLY A 264 10.73 -0.84 25.41
C GLY A 264 12.01 -0.19 24.84
N THR A 265 11.91 0.38 23.63
CA THR A 265 13.07 0.85 22.87
C THR A 265 13.12 2.35 22.66
N ASN A 266 11.96 3.01 22.48
CA ASN A 266 11.92 4.44 22.21
C ASN A 266 10.91 5.14 23.10
N LEU A 267 11.39 5.96 24.02
CA LEU A 267 10.58 6.88 24.84
C LEU A 267 10.60 8.27 24.23
N SER A 268 9.47 8.70 23.71
CA SER A 268 9.25 10.07 23.25
C SER A 268 8.49 10.88 24.28
N LEU A 269 8.75 12.19 24.34
CA LEU A 269 7.95 13.14 25.08
C LEU A 269 7.45 14.22 24.13
N HIS A 270 6.15 14.51 24.22
CA HIS A 270 5.54 15.61 23.48
C HIS A 270 5.75 16.91 24.25
N ALA A 271 6.47 17.85 23.62
CA ALA A 271 6.84 19.14 24.23
C ALA A 271 5.62 20.10 24.34
N PRO A 272 5.69 21.10 25.25
CA PRO A 272 4.75 22.20 25.24
C PRO A 272 4.89 23.03 23.95
N ASP A 273 3.81 23.74 23.56
CA ASP A 273 3.88 24.67 22.43
C ASP A 273 4.88 25.81 22.70
N VAL A 274 5.58 26.22 21.66
CA VAL A 274 6.38 27.43 21.66
C VAL A 274 5.64 28.54 20.91
N PHE A 275 5.43 29.67 21.52
CA PHE A 275 4.73 30.80 20.93
C PHE A 275 5.60 32.08 21.00
N PHE A 276 5.25 33.06 20.19
CA PHE A 276 5.82 34.41 20.24
C PHE A 276 4.68 35.39 20.43
N SER A 277 4.71 36.12 21.55
CA SER A 277 3.72 37.10 21.92
C SER A 277 4.36 38.20 22.80
N ASP A 278 3.98 39.44 22.56
CA ASP A 278 4.47 40.60 23.34
C ASP A 278 6.01 40.63 23.49
N GLU A 279 6.72 40.38 22.37
CA GLU A 279 8.18 40.33 22.30
C GLU A 279 8.83 39.22 23.18
N THR A 280 8.03 38.26 23.66
CA THR A 280 8.51 37.13 24.46
C THR A 280 8.37 35.80 23.71
N VAL A 281 9.27 34.89 23.98
CA VAL A 281 9.29 33.54 23.38
C VAL A 281 8.96 32.50 24.45
N GLY A 282 7.84 31.79 24.28
CA GLY A 282 7.44 30.64 25.08
C GLY A 282 7.24 30.97 26.57
N ASP A 283 6.78 29.98 27.33
CA ASP A 283 6.79 30.02 28.80
C ASP A 283 8.08 29.41 29.33
N VAL A 284 8.96 30.24 29.88
CA VAL A 284 10.30 29.81 30.37
C VAL A 284 10.15 28.74 31.46
N ALA A 285 9.25 28.91 32.43
CA ALA A 285 9.11 28.00 33.55
C ALA A 285 8.54 26.64 33.10
N GLU A 286 7.57 26.65 32.19
CA GLU A 286 7.01 25.43 31.62
C GLU A 286 8.06 24.65 30.82
N TRP A 287 8.83 25.32 29.97
CA TRP A 287 9.88 24.73 29.20
C TRP A 287 11.03 24.16 30.04
N ASP A 288 11.47 24.88 31.07
CA ASP A 288 12.52 24.44 31.99
C ASP A 288 12.07 23.19 32.77
N SER A 289 10.82 23.17 33.27
CA SER A 289 10.21 21.99 33.89
C SER A 289 10.11 20.80 32.93
N PHE A 290 9.72 21.05 31.69
CA PHE A 290 9.66 19.99 30.66
C PHE A 290 11.04 19.39 30.40
N ILE A 291 12.06 20.20 30.20
CA ILE A 291 13.44 19.75 29.94
C ILE A 291 14.02 18.96 31.12
N GLU A 292 13.76 19.43 32.37
CA GLU A 292 14.16 18.68 33.58
C GLU A 292 13.51 17.29 33.60
N PHE A 293 12.22 17.22 33.30
CA PHE A 293 11.46 15.95 33.26
C PHE A 293 11.97 15.03 32.13
N ALA A 294 12.18 15.56 30.95
CA ALA A 294 12.71 14.81 29.80
C ALA A 294 14.10 14.23 30.09
N SER A 295 14.96 15.02 30.75
CA SER A 295 16.30 14.59 31.15
C SER A 295 16.25 13.54 32.26
N PHE A 296 15.37 13.71 33.23
CA PHE A 296 15.15 12.75 34.32
C PHE A 296 14.72 11.38 33.79
N LEU A 297 13.79 11.32 32.88
CA LEU A 297 13.33 10.06 32.26
C LEU A 297 14.28 9.50 31.21
N LYS A 298 15.36 10.23 30.90
CA LYS A 298 16.33 9.83 29.84
C LYS A 298 15.60 9.56 28.52
N CYS A 299 14.75 10.48 28.06
CA CYS A 299 13.99 10.31 26.84
C CYS A 299 14.89 10.14 25.61
N ASP A 300 14.43 9.34 24.66
CA ASP A 300 15.12 9.07 23.41
C ASP A 300 14.76 10.10 22.34
N ARG A 301 13.53 10.66 22.44
CA ARG A 301 13.00 11.62 21.48
C ARG A 301 12.12 12.66 22.15
N VAL A 302 12.06 13.85 21.53
CA VAL A 302 11.12 14.92 21.83
C VAL A 302 10.35 15.25 20.57
N THR A 303 9.02 15.28 20.64
CA THR A 303 8.14 15.80 19.59
C THR A 303 7.84 17.26 19.90
N LEU A 304 8.06 18.12 18.92
CA LEU A 304 7.95 19.57 19.03
C LEU A 304 7.07 20.12 17.91
N HIS A 305 5.95 20.72 18.20
CA HIS A 305 5.19 21.47 17.20
C HIS A 305 6.03 22.60 16.58
N VAL A 306 5.81 22.90 15.31
CA VAL A 306 6.26 24.18 14.74
C VAL A 306 5.73 25.34 15.59
N PRO A 307 6.46 26.48 15.67
CA PRO A 307 6.09 27.57 16.57
C PRO A 307 4.71 28.16 16.27
N ASN A 308 4.01 28.52 17.33
CA ASN A 308 2.73 29.21 17.23
C ASN A 308 2.95 30.71 16.98
N VAL A 309 3.15 31.05 15.74
CA VAL A 309 3.37 32.40 15.22
C VAL A 309 2.78 32.50 13.81
N SER A 310 2.24 33.67 13.44
CA SER A 310 1.67 33.82 12.10
C SER A 310 2.74 33.95 11.01
N VAL A 311 2.39 33.54 9.80
CA VAL A 311 3.26 33.73 8.61
C VAL A 311 3.54 35.20 8.38
N ASP A 312 2.54 36.09 8.52
CA ASP A 312 2.69 37.54 8.37
C ASP A 312 3.67 38.12 9.41
N THR A 313 3.62 37.68 10.65
CA THR A 313 4.56 38.11 11.70
C THR A 313 5.99 37.72 11.33
N LEU A 314 6.23 36.48 10.89
CA LEU A 314 7.55 36.02 10.47
C LEU A 314 8.02 36.69 9.16
N ARG A 315 7.10 37.12 8.30
CA ARG A 315 7.45 37.85 7.09
C ARG A 315 7.88 39.28 7.39
N LYS A 316 7.23 39.93 8.37
CA LYS A 316 7.58 41.29 8.81
C LYS A 316 8.89 41.33 9.59
N ASP A 317 9.13 40.33 10.42
CA ASP A 317 10.36 40.25 11.21
C ASP A 317 10.90 38.81 11.30
N ARG A 318 11.90 38.51 10.46
CA ARG A 318 12.58 37.22 10.44
C ARG A 318 13.43 36.94 11.69
N SER A 319 13.77 37.96 12.48
CA SER A 319 14.53 37.78 13.71
C SER A 319 13.74 37.00 14.78
N ILE A 320 12.42 36.96 14.66
CA ILE A 320 11.55 36.17 15.55
C ILE A 320 11.87 34.68 15.45
N LEU A 321 12.06 34.17 14.24
CA LEU A 321 12.44 32.77 14.05
C LEU A 321 13.80 32.45 14.68
N GLU A 322 14.74 33.41 14.60
CA GLU A 322 16.05 33.31 15.26
C GLU A 322 15.89 33.29 16.79
N GLN A 323 15.06 34.16 17.37
CA GLN A 323 14.80 34.22 18.79
C GLN A 323 14.16 32.92 19.30
N ILE A 324 13.18 32.38 18.58
CA ILE A 324 12.53 31.11 18.92
C ILE A 324 13.56 29.96 18.89
N THR A 325 14.37 29.88 17.84
CA THR A 325 15.37 28.80 17.72
C THR A 325 16.49 28.93 18.74
N ASP A 326 16.88 30.16 19.15
CA ASP A 326 17.83 30.38 20.25
C ASP A 326 17.26 29.97 21.60
N PHE A 327 15.99 30.29 21.87
CA PHE A 327 15.27 29.89 23.08
C PHE A 327 15.27 28.36 23.24
N LEU A 328 14.93 27.63 22.16
CA LEU A 328 14.90 26.18 22.14
C LEU A 328 16.31 25.56 22.22
N ALA A 329 17.25 26.06 21.44
CA ALA A 329 18.61 25.52 21.39
C ALA A 329 19.31 25.60 22.77
N LYS A 330 19.14 26.72 23.50
CA LYS A 330 19.66 26.86 24.87
C LYS A 330 19.14 25.79 25.83
N ARG A 331 17.90 25.32 25.64
CA ARG A 331 17.27 24.29 26.46
C ARG A 331 17.63 22.89 26.03
N PHE A 332 17.67 22.64 24.73
CA PHE A 332 17.94 21.32 24.19
C PHE A 332 19.36 20.79 24.49
N VAL A 333 20.30 21.66 24.86
CA VAL A 333 21.59 21.23 25.38
C VAL A 333 21.45 20.34 26.64
N MET A 334 20.39 20.56 27.43
CA MET A 334 20.12 19.82 28.68
C MET A 334 19.43 18.46 28.42
N LEU A 335 18.90 18.21 27.24
CA LEU A 335 18.35 16.90 26.88
C LEU A 335 19.46 15.82 26.85
N PRO A 336 19.11 14.53 27.02
CA PRO A 336 20.08 13.44 26.86
C PRO A 336 20.86 13.56 25.53
N GLU A 337 22.14 13.21 25.54
CA GLU A 337 23.03 13.41 24.37
C GLU A 337 22.51 12.77 23.09
N LYS A 338 21.91 11.57 23.20
CA LYS A 338 21.36 10.80 22.08
C LYS A 338 19.91 11.18 21.74
N CYS A 339 19.31 12.11 22.50
CA CYS A 339 17.93 12.52 22.26
C CYS A 339 17.79 13.19 20.89
N VAL A 340 16.76 12.79 20.16
CA VAL A 340 16.41 13.33 18.84
C VAL A 340 15.18 14.23 18.97
N VAL A 341 15.16 15.36 18.29
CA VAL A 341 14.01 16.26 18.27
C VAL A 341 13.30 16.16 16.91
N GLY A 342 12.02 15.80 16.93
CA GLY A 342 11.14 15.76 15.76
C GLY A 342 10.25 17.00 15.71
N VAL A 343 10.42 17.81 14.67
CA VAL A 343 9.54 18.96 14.39
C VAL A 343 8.27 18.46 13.76
N GLU A 344 7.13 18.75 14.35
CA GLU A 344 5.81 18.29 13.91
C GLU A 344 5.06 19.38 13.15
N ASN A 345 4.46 18.97 12.02
CA ASN A 345 3.56 19.79 11.23
C ASN A 345 2.21 19.99 11.92
N MET A 346 1.58 21.12 11.63
CA MET A 346 0.27 21.48 12.16
C MET A 346 -0.82 21.47 11.08
N HIS A 347 -2.07 21.57 11.51
CA HIS A 347 -3.23 21.71 10.64
C HIS A 347 -3.99 23.01 10.92
N MET A 348 -4.75 23.45 9.91
CA MET A 348 -5.68 24.56 10.10
C MET A 348 -6.81 24.17 11.05
N THR A 349 -7.19 25.12 11.88
CA THR A 349 -8.41 25.03 12.69
C THR A 349 -9.53 25.85 12.04
N SER A 350 -10.77 25.69 12.51
CA SER A 350 -11.91 26.50 12.04
C SER A 350 -11.77 28.01 12.27
N LYS A 351 -10.78 28.41 13.08
CA LYS A 351 -10.48 29.82 13.39
C LYS A 351 -9.42 30.42 12.48
N ASP A 352 -8.70 29.59 11.73
CA ASP A 352 -7.64 30.02 10.83
C ASP A 352 -8.20 30.48 9.50
N SER A 353 -7.64 31.56 8.96
CA SER A 353 -7.78 31.94 7.55
C SER A 353 -6.70 31.25 6.71
N ALA A 354 -6.96 31.04 5.41
CA ALA A 354 -5.95 30.49 4.49
C ALA A 354 -4.90 31.53 4.05
N ASP A 355 -5.02 32.78 4.46
CA ASP A 355 -4.07 33.86 4.16
C ASP A 355 -2.84 33.84 5.11
N ASP A 356 -2.00 34.84 5.01
CA ASP A 356 -0.76 34.94 5.78
C ASP A 356 -0.96 35.21 7.28
N THR A 357 -2.20 35.48 7.73
CA THR A 357 -2.51 35.58 9.17
C THR A 357 -2.54 34.22 9.87
N ARG A 358 -2.59 33.14 9.09
CA ARG A 358 -2.55 31.76 9.59
C ARG A 358 -1.26 31.46 10.37
N ARG A 359 -1.32 30.45 11.22
CA ARG A 359 -0.16 29.88 11.88
C ARG A 359 0.86 29.36 10.83
N PHE A 360 2.13 29.52 11.14
CA PHE A 360 3.25 28.92 10.42
C PHE A 360 3.29 27.39 10.61
N GLY A 361 3.74 26.64 9.58
CA GLY A 361 3.93 25.18 9.68
C GLY A 361 2.81 24.34 9.10
N TYR A 362 1.98 24.91 8.22
CA TYR A 362 0.90 24.17 7.53
C TYR A 362 1.32 23.57 6.18
N ILE A 363 2.54 23.86 5.72
CA ILE A 363 3.08 23.35 4.46
C ILE A 363 4.49 22.77 4.65
N PRO A 364 4.92 21.83 3.79
CA PRO A 364 6.21 21.15 3.95
C PRO A 364 7.42 22.10 4.01
N GLU A 365 7.41 23.15 3.21
CA GLU A 365 8.51 24.12 3.12
C GLU A 365 8.72 24.88 4.45
N GLU A 366 7.66 25.21 5.15
CA GLU A 366 7.73 25.91 6.46
C GLU A 366 8.29 24.99 7.53
N CYS A 367 7.86 23.73 7.57
CA CYS A 367 8.40 22.74 8.50
C CYS A 367 9.89 22.48 8.22
N ALA A 368 10.27 22.39 6.94
CA ALA A 368 11.66 22.26 6.53
C ALA A 368 12.50 23.50 6.92
N GLU A 369 11.95 24.69 6.77
CA GLU A 369 12.60 25.94 7.16
C GLU A 369 12.90 25.94 8.66
N PHE A 370 11.89 25.70 9.50
CA PHE A 370 12.05 25.67 10.94
C PHE A 370 13.04 24.59 11.41
N MET A 371 12.90 23.37 10.89
CA MET A 371 13.82 22.28 11.16
C MET A 371 15.28 22.66 10.85
N LYS A 372 15.54 23.30 9.72
CA LYS A 372 16.90 23.72 9.32
C LYS A 372 17.42 24.84 10.20
N HIS A 373 16.62 25.84 10.55
CA HIS A 373 17.03 26.92 11.46
C HIS A 373 17.39 26.39 12.83
N LEU A 374 16.55 25.53 13.40
CA LEU A 374 16.80 24.89 14.70
C LEU A 374 18.02 23.99 14.65
N GLY A 375 18.16 23.18 13.60
CA GLY A 375 19.28 22.25 13.43
C GLY A 375 20.66 22.91 13.30
N ARG A 376 20.73 24.16 12.84
CA ARG A 376 22.00 24.92 12.78
C ARG A 376 22.48 25.37 14.17
N LYS A 377 21.58 25.48 15.13
CA LYS A 377 21.87 26.00 16.48
C LYS A 377 21.95 24.91 17.53
N CYS A 378 21.35 23.75 17.28
CA CYS A 378 21.26 22.66 18.23
C CYS A 378 22.39 21.66 18.07
N THR A 379 22.89 21.13 19.20
CA THR A 379 23.82 19.98 19.25
C THR A 379 23.10 18.65 19.15
N ARG A 380 21.77 18.62 19.33
CA ARG A 380 20.93 17.43 19.18
C ARG A 380 20.52 17.26 17.73
N LYS A 381 20.29 16.01 17.31
CA LYS A 381 19.77 15.71 15.96
C LYS A 381 18.34 16.26 15.85
N ILE A 382 18.11 17.12 14.86
CA ILE A 382 16.78 17.66 14.54
C ILE A 382 16.30 16.97 13.26
N GLY A 383 15.03 16.54 13.25
CA GLY A 383 14.34 15.98 12.09
C GLY A 383 12.87 16.35 12.10
N ILE A 384 12.09 15.65 11.30
CA ILE A 384 10.64 15.85 11.19
C ILE A 384 9.91 14.72 11.95
N ASN A 385 8.93 15.09 12.77
CA ASN A 385 7.86 14.19 13.20
C ASN A 385 6.66 14.46 12.31
N LEU A 386 6.39 13.55 11.36
CA LEU A 386 5.34 13.78 10.37
C LEU A 386 4.00 13.27 10.89
N ASP A 387 3.10 14.19 11.18
CA ASP A 387 1.70 13.87 11.47
C ASP A 387 0.88 13.83 10.19
N THR A 388 0.40 12.63 9.85
CA THR A 388 -0.34 12.36 8.61
C THR A 388 -1.77 12.90 8.66
N GLY A 389 -2.38 12.90 9.83
CA GLY A 389 -3.72 13.44 10.03
C GLY A 389 -3.73 14.97 9.95
N HIS A 390 -2.74 15.63 10.54
CA HIS A 390 -2.57 17.08 10.41
C HIS A 390 -2.32 17.48 8.95
N ALA A 391 -1.46 16.77 8.24
CA ALA A 391 -1.20 17.04 6.82
C ALA A 391 -2.47 16.87 5.96
N ARG A 392 -3.32 15.90 6.29
CA ARG A 392 -4.57 15.62 5.55
C ARG A 392 -5.69 16.58 5.92
N ASN A 393 -5.84 16.93 7.22
CA ASN A 393 -6.85 17.87 7.72
C ASN A 393 -6.35 19.32 7.63
N ASN A 394 -5.99 19.76 6.44
CA ASN A 394 -5.33 21.05 6.23
C ASN A 394 -5.84 21.76 4.96
N VAL A 395 -7.17 21.78 4.79
CA VAL A 395 -7.82 22.44 3.63
C VAL A 395 -7.69 23.97 3.78
N PRO A 396 -7.31 24.71 2.69
CA PRO A 396 -7.14 24.24 1.32
C PRO A 396 -5.75 23.69 0.98
N PHE A 397 -4.79 23.75 1.90
CA PHE A 397 -3.39 23.38 1.61
C PHE A 397 -3.23 21.90 1.24
N SER A 398 -3.98 20.98 1.89
CA SER A 398 -3.97 19.55 1.58
C SER A 398 -4.44 19.22 0.16
N GLN A 399 -5.08 20.16 -0.54
CA GLN A 399 -5.43 20.00 -1.95
C GLN A 399 -4.21 20.11 -2.87
N LYS A 400 -3.27 20.96 -2.52
CA LYS A 400 -2.01 21.13 -3.24
C LYS A 400 -0.90 20.24 -2.69
N TYR A 401 -0.79 20.18 -1.36
CA TYR A 401 0.19 19.40 -0.63
C TYR A 401 -0.43 18.08 -0.17
N THR A 402 -0.52 17.13 -1.11
CA THR A 402 -1.00 15.77 -0.83
C THR A 402 -0.08 15.06 0.16
N LEU A 403 -0.53 13.95 0.79
CA LEU A 403 0.34 13.15 1.66
C LEU A 403 1.59 12.67 0.91
N GLY A 404 1.42 12.22 -0.36
CA GLY A 404 2.56 11.87 -1.21
C GLY A 404 3.57 13.01 -1.41
N THR A 405 3.13 14.27 -1.43
CA THR A 405 4.02 15.45 -1.45
C THR A 405 4.81 15.58 -0.14
N TRP A 406 4.15 15.48 1.00
CA TRP A 406 4.81 15.50 2.31
C TRP A 406 5.87 14.42 2.43
N TYR A 407 5.56 13.21 1.97
CA TYR A 407 6.50 12.08 1.97
C TYR A 407 7.70 12.34 1.06
N ALA A 408 7.46 12.82 -0.16
CA ALA A 408 8.52 13.12 -1.12
C ALA A 408 9.48 14.22 -0.66
N GLU A 409 8.97 15.24 0.03
CA GLU A 409 9.78 16.38 0.48
C GLU A 409 10.48 16.15 1.82
N LEU A 410 9.77 15.55 2.76
CA LEU A 410 10.22 15.46 4.15
C LEU A 410 10.56 14.04 4.60
N GLY A 411 10.14 13.00 3.88
CA GLY A 411 10.27 11.61 4.31
C GLY A 411 11.69 11.18 4.69
N ARG A 412 12.71 11.67 3.97
CA ARG A 412 14.12 11.39 4.29
C ARG A 412 14.65 12.12 5.54
N PHE A 413 13.92 13.08 6.06
CA PHE A 413 14.26 13.83 7.27
C PHE A 413 13.44 13.39 8.49
N THR A 414 12.52 12.44 8.32
CA THR A 414 11.66 11.99 9.40
C THR A 414 12.46 11.24 10.47
N VAL A 415 12.11 11.51 11.70
CA VAL A 415 12.62 10.87 12.91
C VAL A 415 11.50 10.31 13.77
N GLY A 416 10.26 10.48 13.34
CA GLY A 416 9.05 9.95 13.92
C GLY A 416 7.82 10.26 13.07
N TYR A 417 6.75 9.53 13.34
CA TYR A 417 5.45 9.68 12.68
C TYR A 417 4.35 9.67 13.72
N HIS A 418 3.32 10.52 13.51
CA HIS A 418 2.02 10.36 14.13
C HIS A 418 1.01 9.88 13.10
N LEU A 419 0.34 8.77 13.41
CA LEU A 419 -0.71 8.20 12.58
C LEU A 419 -2.01 8.15 13.37
N HIS A 420 -3.08 8.61 12.74
CA HIS A 420 -4.45 8.53 13.24
C HIS A 420 -5.43 8.76 12.09
N GLN A 421 -6.68 8.35 12.24
CA GLN A 421 -7.69 8.71 11.24
C GLN A 421 -8.22 10.12 11.47
N VAL A 422 -8.73 10.68 10.40
CA VAL A 422 -9.55 11.90 10.38
C VAL A 422 -10.94 11.49 9.93
N VAL A 423 -11.97 11.99 10.60
CA VAL A 423 -13.35 11.70 10.25
C VAL A 423 -14.15 12.99 10.11
N HIS A 424 -15.30 12.90 9.43
CA HIS A 424 -16.26 14.00 9.39
C HIS A 424 -17.07 14.01 10.69
N GLY A 425 -16.85 15.02 11.53
CA GLY A 425 -17.65 15.28 12.71
C GLY A 425 -18.76 16.30 12.47
N SER A 426 -19.55 16.59 13.49
CA SER A 426 -20.67 17.55 13.42
C SER A 426 -20.21 19.02 13.22
N ALA A 427 -19.00 19.35 13.66
CA ALA A 427 -18.42 20.69 13.58
C ALA A 427 -17.26 20.82 12.58
N GLY A 428 -17.06 19.84 11.73
CA GLY A 428 -15.94 19.77 10.77
C GLY A 428 -15.16 18.47 10.89
N PHE A 429 -13.87 18.48 10.52
CA PHE A 429 -13.02 17.30 10.65
C PHE A 429 -12.57 17.09 12.10
N GLU A 430 -12.62 15.86 12.57
CA GLU A 430 -12.10 15.38 13.84
C GLU A 430 -10.83 14.57 13.63
N ASN A 431 -9.75 15.00 14.27
CA ASN A 431 -8.44 14.34 14.26
C ASN A 431 -8.31 13.31 15.40
N HIS A 432 -7.22 12.57 15.39
CA HIS A 432 -6.80 11.62 16.42
C HIS A 432 -7.80 10.49 16.68
N MET A 433 -8.49 10.06 15.60
CA MET A 433 -9.44 8.96 15.64
C MET A 433 -8.73 7.61 15.42
N PRO A 434 -9.27 6.50 15.96
CA PRO A 434 -8.72 5.17 15.72
C PRO A 434 -8.62 4.80 14.23
N ILE A 435 -7.58 4.06 13.88
CA ILE A 435 -7.43 3.45 12.57
C ILE A 435 -8.13 2.10 12.59
N THR A 436 -9.32 2.02 12.02
CA THR A 436 -10.13 0.80 11.97
C THR A 436 -10.04 0.08 10.62
N GLU A 437 -9.51 0.76 9.62
CA GLU A 437 -9.26 0.28 8.27
C GLU A 437 -8.03 0.96 7.66
N LEU A 438 -7.29 0.26 6.81
CA LEU A 438 -6.06 0.81 6.20
C LEU A 438 -6.35 1.77 5.05
N TYR A 439 -7.48 1.59 4.36
CA TYR A 439 -7.89 2.37 3.20
C TYR A 439 -9.15 3.16 3.54
N GLY A 440 -9.00 4.06 4.52
CA GLY A 440 -10.12 4.83 5.06
C GLY A 440 -10.55 5.99 4.15
N LYS A 441 -11.74 6.48 4.37
CA LYS A 441 -12.39 7.49 3.51
C LYS A 441 -11.60 8.80 3.38
N LEU A 442 -10.95 9.25 4.45
CA LEU A 442 -10.19 10.50 4.43
C LEU A 442 -8.69 10.28 4.38
N ILE A 443 -8.18 9.22 5.01
CA ILE A 443 -6.78 8.79 4.94
C ILE A 443 -6.73 7.34 4.48
N SER A 444 -6.15 7.11 3.32
CA SER A 444 -5.65 5.81 2.89
C SER A 444 -4.16 5.72 3.23
N TYR A 445 -3.75 4.65 3.90
CA TYR A 445 -2.35 4.43 4.25
C TYR A 445 -1.53 3.75 3.14
N ALA A 446 -2.13 3.51 1.97
CA ALA A 446 -1.44 2.89 0.85
C ALA A 446 -0.17 3.65 0.45
N SER A 447 -0.22 4.98 0.35
CA SER A 447 0.95 5.80 0.02
C SER A 447 2.02 5.78 1.11
N PHE A 448 1.63 5.72 2.39
CA PHE A 448 2.57 5.57 3.50
C PHE A 448 3.33 4.24 3.41
N PHE A 449 2.61 3.13 3.18
CA PHE A 449 3.23 1.82 3.03
C PHE A 449 4.11 1.73 1.78
N ALA A 450 3.65 2.27 0.65
CA ALA A 450 4.45 2.35 -0.57
C ALA A 450 5.74 3.16 -0.35
N GLY A 451 5.64 4.34 0.26
CA GLY A 451 6.79 5.18 0.59
C GLY A 451 7.76 4.54 1.58
N TRP A 452 7.23 3.79 2.57
CA TRP A 452 8.03 3.02 3.52
C TRP A 452 8.80 1.88 2.84
N ASN A 453 8.12 1.08 2.01
CA ASN A 453 8.72 -0.03 1.29
C ASN A 453 9.75 0.43 0.25
N ALA A 454 9.48 1.55 -0.43
CA ALA A 454 10.40 2.16 -1.40
C ALA A 454 11.59 2.90 -0.76
N GLY A 455 11.62 3.06 0.57
CA GLY A 455 12.69 3.81 1.27
C GLY A 455 12.61 5.34 1.06
N ILE A 456 11.48 5.87 0.61
CA ILE A 456 11.20 7.32 0.57
C ILE A 456 11.07 7.85 2.00
N LEU A 457 10.46 7.06 2.88
CA LEU A 457 10.30 7.34 4.29
C LEU A 457 11.44 6.71 5.11
N ASN A 458 12.05 7.48 6.01
CA ASN A 458 12.99 6.92 6.97
C ASN A 458 12.28 5.95 7.93
N LYS A 459 12.97 4.87 8.32
CA LYS A 459 12.52 3.97 9.38
C LYS A 459 12.64 4.67 10.73
N ALA A 460 11.53 5.01 11.36
CA ALA A 460 11.45 5.76 12.61
C ALA A 460 10.19 5.34 13.39
N PRO A 461 10.10 5.64 14.71
CA PRO A 461 8.92 5.32 15.50
C PRO A 461 7.62 5.85 14.87
N VAL A 462 6.60 4.98 14.84
CA VAL A 462 5.27 5.23 14.32
C VAL A 462 4.32 5.23 15.51
N ILE A 463 3.98 6.40 15.99
CA ILE A 463 3.13 6.57 17.17
C ILE A 463 1.67 6.73 16.72
N PHE A 464 0.80 5.86 17.19
CA PHE A 464 -0.64 6.07 17.05
C PHE A 464 -1.07 7.15 18.03
N GLU A 465 -1.29 8.36 17.49
CA GLU A 465 -1.75 9.50 18.30
C GLU A 465 -3.28 9.54 18.34
N ILE A 466 -3.86 8.62 19.08
CA ILE A 466 -5.31 8.47 19.24
C ILE A 466 -5.73 9.11 20.57
N ARG A 467 -6.74 9.97 20.55
CA ARG A 467 -7.26 10.60 21.78
C ARG A 467 -8.13 9.59 22.55
N GLY A 468 -7.89 9.50 23.83
CA GLY A 468 -8.64 8.63 24.72
C GLY A 468 -7.75 7.74 25.58
N THR A 469 -8.29 6.60 26.00
CA THR A 469 -7.63 5.60 26.81
C THR A 469 -7.23 4.38 25.97
N ASN A 470 -6.64 3.36 26.60
CA ASN A 470 -6.28 2.10 25.97
C ASN A 470 -7.42 1.44 25.15
N GLY A 471 -8.68 1.66 25.54
CA GLY A 471 -9.84 1.20 24.77
C GLY A 471 -9.92 1.79 23.37
N GLU A 472 -9.48 3.01 23.18
CA GLU A 472 -9.44 3.70 21.87
C GLU A 472 -8.28 3.21 20.98
N TYR A 473 -7.16 2.78 21.57
CA TYR A 473 -6.04 2.18 20.81
C TYR A 473 -6.35 0.77 20.32
N LYS A 474 -7.17 0.03 21.05
CA LYS A 474 -7.40 -1.40 20.83
C LYS A 474 -7.77 -1.75 19.37
N PRO A 475 -8.77 -1.10 18.72
CA PRO A 475 -9.12 -1.41 17.33
C PRO A 475 -7.94 -1.24 16.37
N THR A 476 -7.11 -0.22 16.59
CA THR A 476 -5.93 0.05 15.74
C THR A 476 -4.86 -1.01 15.95
N ILE A 477 -4.56 -1.39 17.18
CA ILE A 477 -3.57 -2.44 17.47
C ILE A 477 -4.05 -3.77 16.92
N GLU A 478 -5.32 -4.16 17.13
CA GLU A 478 -5.88 -5.40 16.58
C GLU A 478 -5.84 -5.44 15.05
N LEU A 479 -6.11 -4.29 14.38
CA LEU A 479 -5.99 -4.19 12.93
C LEU A 479 -4.56 -4.53 12.47
N PHE A 480 -3.54 -3.90 13.06
CA PHE A 480 -2.15 -4.16 12.69
C PHE A 480 -1.69 -5.57 13.08
N GLU A 481 -2.13 -6.11 14.21
CA GLU A 481 -1.86 -7.50 14.61
C GLU A 481 -2.47 -8.51 13.62
N LYS A 482 -3.67 -8.25 13.11
CA LYS A 482 -4.28 -9.07 12.06
C LYS A 482 -3.35 -9.20 10.85
N TYR A 483 -2.76 -8.09 10.37
CA TYR A 483 -1.80 -8.12 9.26
C TYR A 483 -0.44 -8.72 9.64
N LYS A 484 0.02 -8.48 10.87
CA LYS A 484 1.26 -9.06 11.39
C LYS A 484 1.21 -10.59 11.42
N ASN A 485 0.06 -11.14 11.79
CA ASN A 485 -0.13 -12.58 11.99
C ASN A 485 -0.48 -13.34 10.69
N LYS A 486 -0.68 -12.63 9.57
CA LYS A 486 -0.82 -13.29 8.27
C LYS A 486 0.54 -13.82 7.82
N ASN A 487 0.69 -15.13 7.70
CA ASN A 487 1.87 -15.77 7.11
C ASN A 487 1.73 -15.94 5.60
N VAL A 488 1.50 -14.84 4.88
CA VAL A 488 1.40 -14.89 3.43
C VAL A 488 2.69 -15.46 2.84
N PHE A 489 2.54 -16.43 1.97
CA PHE A 489 3.67 -17.18 1.42
C PHE A 489 3.54 -17.40 -0.08
N ASP A 490 4.69 -17.54 -0.73
CA ASP A 490 4.83 -17.90 -2.13
C ASP A 490 5.98 -18.91 -2.24
N LEU A 491 5.70 -20.11 -2.73
CA LEU A 491 6.68 -21.21 -2.80
C LEU A 491 7.18 -21.48 -4.22
N HIS A 492 6.85 -20.62 -5.22
CA HIS A 492 7.25 -20.84 -6.59
C HIS A 492 7.82 -19.60 -7.24
N SER A 493 9.14 -19.57 -7.37
CA SER A 493 9.85 -18.43 -7.97
C SER A 493 11.19 -18.84 -8.54
N HIS A 494 11.58 -18.21 -9.65
CA HIS A 494 12.80 -18.50 -10.41
C HIS A 494 13.81 -17.36 -10.35
N THR A 495 15.09 -17.72 -10.46
CA THR A 495 16.20 -16.76 -10.47
C THR A 495 17.11 -16.99 -11.68
N LEU A 496 18.21 -16.25 -11.77
CA LEU A 496 19.24 -16.48 -12.80
C LEU A 496 19.93 -17.85 -12.72
N PHE A 497 19.63 -18.68 -11.73
CA PHE A 497 20.10 -20.07 -11.70
C PHE A 497 19.31 -20.97 -12.66
N SER A 498 18.04 -20.67 -12.90
CA SER A 498 17.27 -21.26 -14.00
C SER A 498 17.56 -20.58 -15.34
N ASN A 499 17.31 -21.29 -16.43
CA ASN A 499 17.44 -20.72 -17.78
C ASN A 499 16.35 -19.70 -18.10
N CYS A 500 15.21 -19.78 -17.43
CA CYS A 500 14.02 -18.93 -17.60
C CYS A 500 14.01 -17.69 -16.68
N GLY A 501 14.52 -17.79 -15.46
CA GLY A 501 14.56 -16.66 -14.52
C GLY A 501 15.50 -15.53 -14.99
N ARG A 502 15.13 -14.29 -14.74
CA ARG A 502 15.82 -13.09 -15.28
C ARG A 502 16.50 -12.22 -14.22
N ASP A 503 16.23 -12.46 -12.96
CA ASP A 503 16.71 -11.62 -11.87
C ASP A 503 17.60 -12.40 -10.88
N LYS A 504 18.50 -11.65 -10.21
CA LYS A 504 19.36 -12.22 -9.16
C LYS A 504 18.51 -12.58 -7.93
N PRO A 505 18.91 -13.63 -7.15
CA PRO A 505 18.20 -14.00 -5.93
C PRO A 505 17.93 -12.85 -4.98
N GLU A 506 18.89 -11.93 -4.79
CA GLU A 506 18.73 -10.76 -3.91
C GLU A 506 17.60 -9.83 -4.36
N LYS A 507 17.44 -9.62 -5.68
CA LYS A 507 16.37 -8.78 -6.24
C LYS A 507 15.02 -9.48 -6.10
N VAL A 508 14.96 -10.78 -6.36
CA VAL A 508 13.74 -11.59 -6.22
C VAL A 508 13.26 -11.57 -4.76
N ILE A 509 14.16 -11.77 -3.79
CA ILE A 509 13.85 -11.69 -2.36
C ILE A 509 13.37 -10.28 -1.97
N ALA A 510 14.04 -9.23 -2.45
CA ALA A 510 13.62 -7.86 -2.17
C ALA A 510 12.23 -7.55 -2.72
N THR A 511 11.90 -8.10 -3.91
CA THR A 511 10.55 -8.00 -4.50
C THR A 511 9.51 -8.71 -3.64
N ALA A 512 9.77 -9.92 -3.17
CA ALA A 512 8.87 -10.65 -2.28
C ALA A 512 8.63 -9.85 -0.96
N ILE A 513 9.68 -9.31 -0.35
CA ILE A 513 9.59 -8.48 0.87
C ILE A 513 8.73 -7.24 0.61
N SER A 514 8.95 -6.53 -0.50
CA SER A 514 8.18 -5.32 -0.83
C SER A 514 6.71 -5.61 -1.10
N ASN A 515 6.39 -6.84 -1.47
CA ASN A 515 5.03 -7.34 -1.65
C ASN A 515 4.44 -8.02 -0.40
N GLY A 516 5.05 -7.85 0.77
CA GLY A 516 4.51 -8.33 2.04
C GLY A 516 4.54 -9.85 2.23
N ILE A 517 5.29 -10.59 1.42
CA ILE A 517 5.49 -12.03 1.56
C ILE A 517 6.34 -12.30 2.79
N LYS A 518 5.94 -13.29 3.61
CA LYS A 518 6.64 -13.62 4.85
C LYS A 518 7.38 -14.95 4.80
N ILE A 519 6.91 -15.89 4.00
CA ILE A 519 7.59 -17.15 3.71
C ILE A 519 7.75 -17.24 2.20
N PHE A 520 8.97 -17.34 1.73
CA PHE A 520 9.26 -17.27 0.30
C PHE A 520 10.18 -18.40 -0.11
N GLY A 521 9.75 -19.17 -1.11
CA GLY A 521 10.49 -20.25 -1.71
C GLY A 521 11.10 -19.84 -3.05
N ILE A 522 12.38 -20.07 -3.23
CA ILE A 522 13.04 -20.03 -4.54
C ILE A 522 13.17 -21.46 -5.00
N SER A 523 12.62 -21.79 -6.18
CA SER A 523 12.47 -23.16 -6.69
C SER A 523 12.90 -23.25 -8.16
N ASP A 524 14.15 -22.87 -8.44
CA ASP A 524 14.71 -22.94 -9.79
C ASP A 524 14.65 -24.38 -10.37
N HIS A 525 14.43 -24.51 -11.69
CA HIS A 525 14.33 -25.81 -12.37
C HIS A 525 15.60 -26.65 -12.22
N ASN A 526 15.45 -27.95 -11.93
CA ASN A 526 16.55 -28.89 -11.84
C ASN A 526 17.47 -28.85 -13.06
N TYR A 527 16.92 -28.96 -14.28
CA TYR A 527 17.66 -28.91 -15.55
C TYR A 527 18.25 -27.52 -15.84
N GLY A 528 17.63 -26.43 -15.34
CA GLY A 528 18.15 -25.07 -15.48
C GLY A 528 19.36 -24.82 -14.59
N ILE A 529 19.34 -25.35 -13.36
CA ILE A 529 20.46 -25.29 -12.42
C ILE A 529 21.61 -26.18 -12.91
N GLY A 530 21.31 -27.40 -13.39
CA GLY A 530 22.29 -28.37 -13.85
C GLY A 530 23.37 -28.66 -12.81
N ASP A 531 24.64 -28.69 -13.23
CA ASP A 531 25.78 -28.98 -12.35
C ASP A 531 26.01 -27.94 -11.25
N ARG A 532 25.25 -26.82 -11.22
CA ARG A 532 25.38 -25.75 -10.23
C ARG A 532 24.53 -25.98 -8.97
N LYS A 533 23.93 -27.16 -8.77
CA LYS A 533 23.03 -27.45 -7.63
C LYS A 533 23.64 -27.04 -6.27
N GLN A 534 24.90 -27.39 -6.01
CA GLN A 534 25.59 -27.01 -4.78
C GLN A 534 25.86 -25.50 -4.66
N GLN A 535 26.14 -24.83 -5.78
CA GLN A 535 26.32 -23.36 -5.78
C GLN A 535 25.02 -22.64 -5.50
N TYR A 536 23.92 -23.11 -6.08
CA TYR A 536 22.58 -22.60 -5.85
C TYR A 536 22.17 -22.76 -4.38
N LEU A 537 22.22 -23.97 -3.85
CA LEU A 537 21.90 -24.27 -2.47
C LEU A 537 22.72 -23.38 -1.50
N LYS A 538 24.06 -23.33 -1.68
CA LYS A 538 24.93 -22.47 -0.89
C LYS A 538 24.51 -21.01 -0.95
N LYS A 539 24.22 -20.50 -2.16
CA LYS A 539 23.81 -19.09 -2.35
C LYS A 539 22.54 -18.76 -1.60
N ILE A 540 21.49 -19.58 -1.69
CA ILE A 540 20.22 -19.32 -0.99
C ILE A 540 20.42 -19.44 0.53
N ARG A 541 21.17 -20.45 1.01
CA ARG A 541 21.49 -20.61 2.45
C ARG A 541 22.30 -19.44 3.03
N GLU A 542 23.18 -18.81 2.24
CA GLU A 542 23.92 -17.60 2.64
C GLU A 542 23.01 -16.35 2.70
N LEU A 543 21.93 -16.30 1.89
CA LEU A 543 21.01 -15.18 1.88
C LEU A 543 19.97 -15.27 3.01
N ALA A 544 19.54 -16.46 3.39
CA ALA A 544 18.48 -16.66 4.38
C ALA A 544 18.72 -15.88 5.70
N PRO A 545 19.89 -15.96 6.37
CA PRO A 545 20.11 -15.22 7.60
C PRO A 545 20.17 -13.70 7.40
N LYS A 546 20.52 -13.19 6.20
CA LYS A 546 20.59 -11.76 5.90
C LYS A 546 19.21 -11.09 5.84
N TYR A 547 18.17 -11.86 5.56
CA TYR A 547 16.80 -11.37 5.40
C TYR A 547 15.85 -11.92 6.48
N SER A 548 16.35 -12.74 7.43
CA SER A 548 15.55 -13.45 8.43
C SER A 548 14.68 -12.55 9.33
N ASP A 549 15.05 -11.28 9.46
CA ASP A 549 14.26 -10.28 10.20
C ASP A 549 13.02 -9.79 9.44
N ARG A 550 12.90 -10.10 8.14
CA ARG A 550 11.84 -9.61 7.25
C ARG A 550 11.09 -10.72 6.52
N ILE A 551 11.76 -11.84 6.22
CA ILE A 551 11.20 -12.94 5.45
C ILE A 551 11.87 -14.26 5.84
N LYS A 552 11.08 -15.34 5.92
CA LYS A 552 11.63 -16.71 6.01
C LYS A 552 11.88 -17.20 4.59
N LEU A 553 13.16 -17.39 4.23
CA LEU A 553 13.56 -17.87 2.93
C LEU A 553 13.73 -19.38 2.93
N LEU A 554 13.11 -20.05 1.98
CA LEU A 554 13.22 -21.49 1.74
C LEU A 554 13.97 -21.74 0.43
N CYS A 555 14.82 -22.78 0.41
CA CYS A 555 15.53 -23.24 -0.76
C CYS A 555 14.77 -24.45 -1.35
N GLY A 556 13.97 -24.21 -2.37
CA GLY A 556 13.26 -25.23 -3.12
C GLY A 556 13.99 -25.64 -4.40
N ILE A 557 13.44 -26.62 -5.08
CA ILE A 557 13.84 -27.03 -6.43
C ILE A 557 12.60 -27.48 -7.21
N GLU A 558 12.44 -27.04 -8.45
CA GLU A 558 11.40 -27.52 -9.33
C GLU A 558 11.94 -28.64 -10.22
N ILE A 559 11.27 -29.80 -10.19
CA ILE A 559 11.72 -31.03 -10.85
C ILE A 559 10.78 -31.34 -11.99
N SER A 560 11.32 -31.30 -13.23
CA SER A 560 10.61 -31.78 -14.42
C SER A 560 10.58 -33.30 -14.42
N THR A 561 9.40 -33.86 -14.69
CA THR A 561 9.23 -35.31 -14.83
C THR A 561 9.49 -35.84 -16.25
N LEU A 562 9.73 -34.94 -17.20
CA LEU A 562 10.07 -35.33 -18.56
C LEU A 562 11.48 -35.96 -18.61
N PRO A 563 11.65 -37.15 -19.22
CA PRO A 563 12.93 -37.87 -19.23
C PRO A 563 14.11 -37.04 -19.75
N GLU A 564 13.87 -36.19 -20.74
CA GLU A 564 14.88 -35.32 -21.35
C GLU A 564 15.30 -34.13 -20.47
N LEU A 565 14.53 -33.78 -19.43
CA LEU A 565 14.78 -32.68 -18.51
C LEU A 565 15.08 -33.17 -17.10
N PHE A 566 14.84 -34.44 -16.81
CA PHE A 566 15.08 -35.03 -15.50
C PHE A 566 16.58 -35.36 -15.34
N ASP A 567 17.28 -34.61 -14.48
CA ASP A 567 18.73 -34.72 -14.28
C ASP A 567 19.12 -35.14 -12.85
N ILE A 568 18.17 -35.67 -12.07
CA ILE A 568 18.42 -36.13 -10.70
C ILE A 568 18.73 -37.65 -10.77
N ASN A 569 20.01 -37.99 -10.79
CA ASN A 569 20.44 -39.38 -10.88
C ASN A 569 20.34 -40.10 -9.52
N ASN A 570 20.60 -39.37 -8.42
CA ASN A 570 20.47 -39.88 -7.06
C ASN A 570 19.56 -38.96 -6.26
N PRO A 571 18.45 -39.44 -5.71
CA PRO A 571 17.58 -38.62 -4.83
C PRO A 571 18.28 -37.93 -3.66
N GLU A 572 19.39 -38.51 -3.13
CA GLU A 572 20.16 -37.90 -2.05
C GLU A 572 20.77 -36.53 -2.44
N GLU A 573 20.92 -36.25 -3.73
CA GLU A 573 21.49 -34.97 -4.22
C GLU A 573 20.63 -33.75 -3.82
N ILE A 574 19.36 -33.97 -3.48
CA ILE A 574 18.42 -32.88 -3.14
C ILE A 574 17.95 -32.91 -1.70
N HIS A 575 18.44 -33.81 -0.84
CA HIS A 575 17.99 -33.89 0.57
C HIS A 575 18.28 -32.63 1.40
N GLU A 576 19.21 -31.81 0.96
CA GLU A 576 19.54 -30.55 1.63
C GLU A 576 18.58 -29.39 1.27
N TYR A 577 17.66 -29.58 0.31
CA TYR A 577 16.63 -28.61 -0.03
C TYR A 577 15.50 -28.66 1.02
N ASP A 578 14.74 -27.60 1.14
CA ASP A 578 13.61 -27.53 2.10
C ASP A 578 12.36 -28.23 1.53
N TYR A 579 12.20 -28.22 0.20
CA TYR A 579 11.09 -28.86 -0.52
C TYR A 579 11.41 -29.02 -2.01
N CYS A 580 10.58 -29.77 -2.72
CA CYS A 580 10.57 -29.78 -4.18
C CYS A 580 9.15 -29.53 -4.72
N LEU A 581 9.10 -28.95 -5.92
CA LEU A 581 7.91 -28.88 -6.77
C LEU A 581 8.05 -29.86 -7.91
N ILE A 582 6.99 -30.57 -8.25
CA ILE A 582 6.99 -31.56 -9.34
C ILE A 582 6.12 -31.04 -10.48
N GLU A 583 6.72 -30.88 -11.66
CA GLU A 583 6.05 -30.38 -12.85
C GLU A 583 5.89 -31.47 -13.94
N ASN A 584 5.05 -31.21 -14.95
CA ASN A 584 4.81 -32.05 -16.13
C ASN A 584 4.20 -33.43 -15.84
N ILE A 585 3.53 -33.61 -14.69
CA ILE A 585 2.93 -34.92 -14.30
C ILE A 585 1.77 -35.39 -15.20
N MET A 586 1.21 -34.48 -16.02
CA MET A 586 0.15 -34.78 -16.97
C MET A 586 0.69 -35.28 -18.33
N ASP A 587 1.99 -35.17 -18.60
CA ASP A 587 2.60 -35.69 -19.84
C ASP A 587 2.75 -37.21 -19.78
N ASP A 588 2.27 -37.90 -20.81
CA ASP A 588 2.30 -39.39 -20.86
C ASP A 588 3.73 -39.95 -20.93
N ARG A 589 4.71 -39.12 -21.28
CA ARG A 589 6.15 -39.50 -21.31
C ARG A 589 6.79 -39.32 -19.92
N GLY A 590 6.08 -38.68 -19.00
CA GLY A 590 6.60 -38.34 -17.67
C GLY A 590 6.95 -39.56 -16.82
N LEU A 591 8.02 -39.45 -16.04
CA LEU A 591 8.54 -40.51 -15.17
C LEU A 591 7.63 -40.90 -14.01
N VAL A 592 6.56 -40.12 -13.73
CA VAL A 592 5.58 -40.37 -12.65
C VAL A 592 4.77 -41.63 -12.95
N GLY A 593 4.43 -41.92 -14.20
CA GLY A 593 3.73 -43.14 -14.63
C GLY A 593 2.35 -43.33 -13.93
N GLY A 594 1.71 -42.26 -13.48
CA GLY A 594 0.43 -42.29 -12.74
C GLY A 594 0.54 -42.48 -11.23
N ASP A 595 1.69 -42.81 -10.66
CA ASP A 595 1.92 -42.97 -9.23
C ASP A 595 2.81 -41.86 -8.68
N LEU A 596 2.20 -40.67 -8.51
CA LEU A 596 2.88 -39.48 -8.01
C LEU A 596 3.39 -39.66 -6.57
N ILE A 597 2.66 -40.36 -5.74
CA ILE A 597 3.00 -40.52 -4.31
C ILE A 597 4.29 -41.33 -4.17
N SER A 598 4.38 -42.49 -4.89
CA SER A 598 5.60 -43.29 -4.93
C SER A 598 6.76 -42.54 -5.59
N PHE A 599 6.48 -41.70 -6.59
CA PHE A 599 7.51 -40.87 -7.24
C PHE A 599 8.09 -39.84 -6.21
N CYS A 600 7.24 -39.11 -5.51
CA CYS A 600 7.62 -38.12 -4.50
C CYS A 600 8.37 -38.75 -3.31
N SER A 601 7.96 -39.95 -2.88
CA SER A 601 8.57 -40.64 -1.73
C SER A 601 10.06 -40.94 -1.93
N LYS A 602 10.54 -41.02 -3.19
CA LYS A 602 11.97 -41.22 -3.52
C LYS A 602 12.85 -40.07 -3.01
N PHE A 603 12.32 -38.86 -2.92
CA PHE A 603 13.13 -37.67 -2.58
C PHE A 603 13.26 -37.43 -1.10
N GLN A 604 12.42 -38.04 -0.24
CA GLN A 604 12.40 -37.82 1.22
C GLN A 604 12.29 -36.34 1.60
N LEU A 605 11.58 -35.56 0.77
CA LEU A 605 11.29 -34.14 0.93
C LEU A 605 9.78 -33.89 0.94
N LYS A 606 9.39 -32.73 1.41
CA LYS A 606 8.04 -32.19 1.20
C LYS A 606 7.87 -31.91 -0.29
N CYS A 607 6.96 -32.63 -0.96
CA CYS A 607 6.78 -32.52 -2.41
C CYS A 607 5.47 -31.79 -2.72
N GLY A 608 5.58 -30.70 -3.47
CA GLY A 608 4.45 -29.99 -4.06
C GLY A 608 4.22 -30.36 -5.50
N VAL A 609 2.99 -30.23 -5.98
CA VAL A 609 2.65 -30.37 -7.40
C VAL A 609 2.49 -28.98 -7.99
N ALA A 610 3.36 -28.61 -8.94
CA ALA A 610 3.36 -27.32 -9.60
C ALA A 610 2.25 -27.23 -10.67
N HIS A 611 1.66 -26.05 -10.81
CA HIS A 611 0.73 -25.56 -11.87
C HIS A 611 -0.09 -26.64 -12.63
N THR A 612 -0.57 -27.67 -11.93
CA THR A 612 -1.32 -28.79 -12.51
C THR A 612 -2.71 -28.91 -11.91
N ASP A 613 -3.73 -29.20 -12.72
CA ASP A 613 -5.07 -29.55 -12.24
C ASP A 613 -5.09 -30.98 -11.67
N MET A 614 -5.08 -31.08 -10.34
CA MET A 614 -5.08 -32.38 -9.64
C MET A 614 -6.41 -33.13 -9.74
N PHE A 615 -7.53 -32.45 -9.98
CA PHE A 615 -8.81 -33.12 -10.25
C PHE A 615 -8.79 -33.80 -11.63
N GLU A 616 -8.25 -33.15 -12.65
CA GLU A 616 -8.06 -33.79 -13.96
C GLU A 616 -6.98 -34.91 -13.92
N TYR A 617 -5.95 -34.76 -13.07
CA TYR A 617 -4.98 -35.83 -12.84
C TYR A 617 -5.68 -37.06 -12.23
N CYS A 618 -6.48 -36.91 -11.18
CA CYS A 618 -7.24 -38.02 -10.58
C CYS A 618 -8.18 -38.66 -11.61
N LYS A 619 -8.91 -37.88 -12.40
CA LYS A 619 -9.80 -38.35 -13.45
C LYS A 619 -9.03 -39.15 -14.55
N LYS A 620 -7.90 -38.64 -14.98
CA LYS A 620 -7.04 -39.32 -16.00
C LYS A 620 -6.61 -40.71 -15.54
N HIS A 621 -6.28 -40.86 -14.27
CA HIS A 621 -5.76 -42.11 -13.70
C HIS A 621 -6.81 -42.93 -12.96
N GLY A 622 -8.09 -42.52 -12.93
CA GLY A 622 -9.19 -43.28 -12.33
C GLY A 622 -9.18 -43.28 -10.80
N TYR A 623 -8.59 -42.25 -10.16
CA TYR A 623 -8.56 -42.09 -8.71
C TYR A 623 -9.79 -41.32 -8.20
N ASP A 624 -10.29 -41.71 -7.00
CA ASP A 624 -11.20 -40.87 -6.26
C ASP A 624 -10.41 -39.67 -5.66
N PRO A 625 -10.80 -38.41 -5.94
CA PRO A 625 -10.03 -37.26 -5.50
C PRO A 625 -9.93 -37.15 -3.96
N LEU A 626 -10.99 -37.49 -3.20
CA LEU A 626 -10.95 -37.40 -1.75
C LEU A 626 -9.97 -38.43 -1.16
N GLU A 627 -10.01 -39.66 -1.62
CA GLU A 627 -9.12 -40.72 -1.17
C GLU A 627 -7.66 -40.39 -1.56
N TYR A 628 -7.43 -39.95 -2.79
CA TYR A 628 -6.09 -39.65 -3.30
C TYR A 628 -5.45 -38.45 -2.58
N PHE A 629 -6.22 -37.38 -2.36
CA PHE A 629 -5.73 -36.21 -1.64
C PHE A 629 -5.50 -36.51 -0.15
N THR A 630 -6.31 -37.38 0.45
CA THR A 630 -6.08 -37.85 1.82
C THR A 630 -4.75 -38.62 1.92
N GLU A 631 -4.43 -39.42 0.91
CA GLU A 631 -3.15 -40.14 0.89
C GLU A 631 -1.97 -39.17 0.67
N MET A 632 -2.08 -38.22 -0.23
CA MET A 632 -1.07 -37.14 -0.41
C MET A 632 -0.81 -36.41 0.91
N ALA A 633 -1.87 -36.07 1.66
CA ALA A 633 -1.74 -35.36 2.94
C ALA A 633 -0.94 -36.15 3.99
N LYS A 634 -1.05 -37.50 4.02
CA LYS A 634 -0.28 -38.38 4.93
C LYS A 634 1.23 -38.37 4.62
N HIS A 635 1.60 -38.01 3.41
CA HIS A 635 2.98 -37.96 2.92
C HIS A 635 3.55 -36.51 2.93
N ASP A 636 2.93 -35.58 3.65
CA ASP A 636 3.30 -34.15 3.64
C ASP A 636 3.42 -33.56 2.22
N SER A 637 2.70 -34.15 1.25
CA SER A 637 2.59 -33.61 -0.08
C SER A 637 1.60 -32.47 -0.13
N PHE A 638 1.81 -31.52 -1.03
CA PHE A 638 0.94 -30.35 -1.17
C PHE A 638 0.65 -30.04 -2.65
N TRP A 639 -0.41 -29.30 -2.89
CA TRP A 639 -0.83 -28.91 -4.24
C TRP A 639 -0.78 -27.41 -4.39
N GLU A 640 -0.23 -26.92 -5.51
CA GLU A 640 -0.07 -25.51 -5.80
C GLU A 640 -1.30 -24.90 -6.46
N MET A 641 -1.76 -23.77 -5.92
CA MET A 641 -2.54 -22.77 -6.65
C MET A 641 -1.57 -21.77 -7.27
N ASN A 642 -1.28 -21.97 -8.54
CA ASN A 642 -0.44 -21.05 -9.29
C ASN A 642 -1.29 -19.88 -9.79
N VAL A 643 -1.08 -18.70 -9.20
CA VAL A 643 -1.99 -17.57 -9.36
C VAL A 643 -1.78 -16.76 -10.63
N SER A 644 -0.69 -16.96 -11.35
CA SER A 644 -0.44 -16.25 -12.61
C SER A 644 0.66 -16.88 -13.46
N TYR A 645 0.57 -16.68 -14.77
CA TYR A 645 1.73 -16.69 -15.64
C TYR A 645 2.20 -15.25 -15.89
N ASP A 646 3.50 -15.06 -15.88
CA ASP A 646 4.15 -13.78 -16.18
C ASP A 646 4.40 -13.57 -17.71
N SER A 647 5.18 -12.54 -18.06
CA SER A 647 5.45 -12.20 -19.47
C SER A 647 6.21 -13.30 -20.23
N ILE A 648 6.97 -14.15 -19.55
CA ILE A 648 7.69 -15.29 -20.17
C ILE A 648 6.69 -16.30 -20.73
N HIS A 649 5.57 -16.50 -20.02
CA HIS A 649 4.53 -17.46 -20.37
C HIS A 649 3.29 -16.82 -21.04
N GLY A 650 3.34 -15.51 -21.34
CA GLY A 650 2.31 -14.79 -22.08
C GLY A 650 1.11 -14.35 -21.26
N TYR A 651 1.30 -13.91 -20.02
CA TYR A 651 0.28 -13.33 -19.15
C TYR A 651 -1.09 -14.03 -19.21
N ARG A 652 -1.17 -15.24 -18.73
CA ARG A 652 -2.42 -15.98 -18.63
C ARG A 652 -2.68 -16.43 -17.20
N GLU A 653 -3.93 -16.71 -16.89
CA GLU A 653 -4.32 -17.32 -15.62
C GLU A 653 -4.60 -18.82 -15.84
N HIS A 654 -4.25 -19.64 -14.85
CA HIS A 654 -4.55 -21.06 -14.88
C HIS A 654 -6.05 -21.33 -14.70
N GLY A 655 -6.68 -22.05 -15.62
CA GLY A 655 -8.12 -22.36 -15.56
C GLY A 655 -8.51 -23.13 -14.32
N TYR A 656 -7.68 -24.09 -13.88
CA TYR A 656 -7.97 -24.90 -12.67
C TYR A 656 -8.06 -24.06 -11.37
N VAL A 657 -7.30 -22.98 -11.29
CA VAL A 657 -7.35 -22.06 -10.12
C VAL A 657 -8.70 -21.36 -10.08
N LYS A 658 -9.17 -20.83 -11.20
CA LYS A 658 -10.50 -20.20 -11.30
C LYS A 658 -11.61 -21.19 -10.99
N ASP A 659 -11.54 -22.39 -11.55
CA ASP A 659 -12.51 -23.44 -11.29
C ASP A 659 -12.53 -23.81 -9.82
N PHE A 660 -11.37 -23.96 -9.19
CA PHE A 660 -11.28 -24.24 -7.76
C PHE A 660 -11.88 -23.13 -6.88
N MET A 661 -11.66 -21.87 -7.23
CA MET A 661 -12.23 -20.74 -6.48
C MET A 661 -13.76 -20.67 -6.59
N GLN A 662 -14.35 -21.18 -7.66
CA GLN A 662 -15.80 -21.16 -7.89
C GLN A 662 -16.51 -22.43 -7.45
N ASP A 663 -15.83 -23.60 -7.49
CA ASP A 663 -16.41 -24.90 -7.21
C ASP A 663 -16.36 -25.27 -5.72
N LYS A 664 -17.51 -25.13 -5.04
CA LYS A 664 -17.64 -25.45 -3.61
C LYS A 664 -17.42 -26.93 -3.29
N GLU A 665 -17.67 -27.83 -4.25
CA GLU A 665 -17.45 -29.27 -4.06
C GLU A 665 -15.95 -29.60 -4.10
N LYS A 666 -15.20 -29.03 -5.05
CA LYS A 666 -13.73 -29.15 -5.07
C LYS A 666 -13.12 -28.63 -3.77
N GLN A 667 -13.59 -27.48 -3.28
CA GLN A 667 -13.14 -26.89 -1.99
C GLN A 667 -13.46 -27.82 -0.81
N ARG A 668 -14.65 -28.45 -0.80
CA ARG A 668 -15.05 -29.42 0.24
C ARG A 668 -14.11 -30.62 0.25
N ILE A 669 -13.87 -31.22 -0.89
CA ILE A 669 -12.98 -32.38 -1.05
C ILE A 669 -11.58 -32.07 -0.51
N VAL A 670 -10.98 -30.95 -0.92
CA VAL A 670 -9.65 -30.54 -0.45
C VAL A 670 -9.63 -30.29 1.06
N ARG A 671 -10.64 -29.65 1.61
CA ARG A 671 -10.74 -29.39 3.06
C ARG A 671 -10.88 -30.71 3.85
N GLU A 672 -11.72 -31.61 3.41
CA GLU A 672 -11.97 -32.91 4.10
C GLU A 672 -10.79 -33.87 3.99
N SER A 673 -10.06 -33.86 2.87
CA SER A 673 -8.84 -34.65 2.70
C SER A 673 -7.70 -34.21 3.62
N GLY A 674 -7.71 -32.96 4.06
CA GLY A 674 -6.63 -32.36 4.83
C GLY A 674 -5.37 -32.04 4.03
N LEU A 675 -5.45 -32.09 2.70
CA LEU A 675 -4.36 -31.72 1.80
C LEU A 675 -3.96 -30.27 2.01
N HIS A 676 -2.67 -30.02 2.09
CA HIS A 676 -2.13 -28.66 2.15
C HIS A 676 -2.09 -28.04 0.75
N ILE A 677 -2.53 -26.79 0.67
CA ILE A 677 -2.48 -26.01 -0.57
C ILE A 677 -1.36 -24.97 -0.47
N SER A 678 -0.46 -24.97 -1.45
CA SER A 678 0.52 -23.89 -1.61
C SER A 678 -0.01 -22.80 -2.53
N VAL A 679 0.57 -21.61 -2.38
CA VAL A 679 0.42 -20.51 -3.33
C VAL A 679 1.75 -20.34 -4.04
N GLY A 680 1.73 -20.24 -5.34
CA GLY A 680 2.88 -19.96 -6.18
C GLY A 680 2.57 -18.89 -7.22
N PHE A 681 3.47 -17.92 -7.35
CA PHE A 681 3.39 -16.93 -8.42
C PHE A 681 4.11 -17.40 -9.70
N ASP A 682 5.05 -18.35 -9.58
CA ASP A 682 5.90 -18.82 -10.68
C ASP A 682 6.67 -17.66 -11.35
N GLY A 683 7.26 -16.82 -10.52
CA GLY A 683 7.86 -15.55 -10.92
C GLY A 683 9.20 -15.71 -11.63
N HIS A 684 9.29 -15.27 -12.89
CA HIS A 684 10.51 -15.28 -13.69
C HIS A 684 11.16 -13.90 -13.84
N ARG A 685 10.41 -12.84 -13.61
CA ARG A 685 10.84 -11.42 -13.62
C ARG A 685 10.23 -10.67 -12.46
N CYS A 686 11.06 -9.93 -11.74
CA CYS A 686 10.58 -9.10 -10.64
C CYS A 686 9.56 -8.04 -11.07
N GLU A 687 9.66 -7.53 -12.30
CA GLU A 687 8.73 -6.54 -12.84
C GLU A 687 7.32 -7.08 -13.12
N ASP A 688 7.17 -8.39 -13.19
CA ASP A 688 5.90 -9.07 -13.45
C ASP A 688 5.22 -9.54 -12.16
N TYR A 689 5.95 -9.50 -11.03
CA TYR A 689 5.46 -10.01 -9.76
C TYR A 689 4.26 -9.23 -9.24
N ASP A 690 3.16 -9.92 -9.02
CA ASP A 690 1.91 -9.38 -8.51
C ASP A 690 1.59 -9.99 -7.13
N GLY A 691 2.07 -9.33 -6.08
CA GLY A 691 1.83 -9.77 -4.70
C GLY A 691 0.36 -9.72 -4.30
N HIS A 692 -0.47 -8.87 -4.94
CA HIS A 692 -1.90 -8.82 -4.64
C HIS A 692 -2.57 -10.18 -4.90
N LYS A 693 -2.27 -10.83 -6.02
CA LYS A 693 -2.80 -12.16 -6.35
C LYS A 693 -2.40 -13.24 -5.34
N VAL A 694 -1.16 -13.16 -4.83
CA VAL A 694 -0.67 -14.09 -3.78
C VAL A 694 -1.46 -13.87 -2.49
N HIS A 695 -1.66 -12.62 -2.07
CA HIS A 695 -2.45 -12.29 -0.87
C HIS A 695 -3.92 -12.69 -1.04
N GLU A 696 -4.52 -12.42 -2.19
CA GLU A 696 -5.91 -12.79 -2.50
C GLU A 696 -6.13 -14.30 -2.38
N MET A 697 -5.24 -15.11 -2.98
CA MET A 697 -5.32 -16.56 -2.88
C MET A 697 -5.10 -17.05 -1.45
N TYR A 698 -4.12 -16.51 -0.72
CA TYR A 698 -3.90 -16.84 0.68
C TYR A 698 -5.14 -16.57 1.53
N ASP A 699 -5.74 -15.38 1.41
CA ASP A 699 -6.94 -15.00 2.13
C ASP A 699 -8.12 -15.91 1.76
N PHE A 700 -8.32 -16.19 0.46
CA PHE A 700 -9.33 -17.12 -0.02
C PHE A 700 -9.22 -18.51 0.64
N LEU A 701 -8.01 -19.09 0.69
CA LEU A 701 -7.78 -20.41 1.31
C LEU A 701 -8.12 -20.39 2.79
N LYS A 702 -7.68 -19.35 3.53
CA LYS A 702 -7.96 -19.21 4.97
C LYS A 702 -9.46 -19.02 5.26
N GLU A 703 -10.16 -18.19 4.50
CA GLU A 703 -11.59 -17.92 4.64
C GLU A 703 -12.45 -19.15 4.36
N ASN A 704 -12.01 -20.04 3.47
CA ASN A 704 -12.68 -21.31 3.18
C ASN A 704 -12.21 -22.47 4.05
N GLY A 705 -11.38 -22.24 5.09
CA GLY A 705 -10.93 -23.25 6.04
C GLY A 705 -10.03 -24.33 5.43
N ILE A 706 -9.33 -24.00 4.33
CA ILE A 706 -8.41 -24.90 3.64
C ILE A 706 -7.03 -24.80 4.29
N LYS A 707 -6.40 -25.94 4.55
CA LYS A 707 -5.04 -25.98 5.10
C LYS A 707 -4.03 -25.43 4.09
N THR A 708 -3.15 -24.58 4.55
CA THR A 708 -2.12 -23.93 3.70
C THR A 708 -0.74 -24.51 3.99
N ALA A 709 0.08 -24.61 2.96
CA ALA A 709 1.39 -25.27 3.03
C ALA A 709 2.43 -24.53 3.89
N ASP A 710 2.20 -23.26 4.28
CA ASP A 710 3.03 -22.57 5.27
C ASP A 710 3.13 -23.37 6.59
N LEU A 711 2.07 -24.11 6.96
CA LEU A 711 2.05 -24.96 8.17
C LEU A 711 3.08 -26.10 8.11
N LEU A 712 3.51 -26.52 6.93
CA LEU A 712 4.56 -27.51 6.76
C LEU A 712 5.97 -26.95 7.03
N PHE A 713 6.12 -25.64 7.05
CA PHE A 713 7.41 -24.95 7.15
C PHE A 713 7.52 -24.02 8.38
N VAL A 714 6.46 -23.92 9.18
CA VAL A 714 6.50 -23.15 10.45
C VAL A 714 6.80 -24.15 11.58
N GLU A 715 8.03 -24.16 12.04
CA GLU A 715 8.42 -24.66 13.35
C GLU A 715 8.71 -23.47 14.28
#